data_2fbbefea8399a70489df4d38a81842b6
#
_entry.id   2fbbefea8399a70489df4d38a81842b6
#
_cell.length_a   1.000
_cell.length_b   1.000
_cell.length_c   1.000
_cell.angle_alpha   90.00
_cell.angle_beta   90.00
_cell.angle_gamma   90.00
#
_symmetry.space_group_name_H-M   'P 1'
#
loop_
_entity.id
_entity.type
_entity.pdbx_description
1 polymer ?
#
loop_
_entity_poly.entity_id
_entity_poly.type
_entity_poly.pdbx_seq_one_letter_code
_entity_poly.pdbx_strand_id
1 'polypeptide(L)'
;METLILNTEDNQTQFEFSKPFLDRTLKSLGLDKVFVRASGNYLTYKNDQGENIKVLDLMGGYGSLFLGHNPEELTEHAIDLLRNDLPIHSQMSIKNSVGKLAFRISEKIGKSTGKEYISTFVNSGSEAVEAAIKHARLNFYVKKEVFMQKLAQQLHTINNFFVKADTKFNCVINGYEFKEFDELKNYYLNNANKVFASAIPVILAAEKAFHGKTTGALELTYNENYRKKFNAQFKEKSAVQFFKIDQKSVTEQLNNLILELNFPVINASGIITNSTEKIITCAGIIIEPIQGEGGVLPVPHEFLSYLRDITIEEKIPLIFDEIQCGFFRTGEFLYSNSIGVEADYYLLGKALGGGMVKNAALVIEKGQYIEEFGLLHTSTFADDEFSASISLKALEVSEKYSTIVPNIHRYFMEKLLILKKMFPEVIKEVRGVGLMLGIEFFAMNFNSSYCFQMFSRTGYLNYIFCSYLLNKWDIRVAPTLSNPHTLRLQPSVLTTMDEVDAFVFAIESLCEIIQCCDFYKLIEHLLPIEEQNLRSLKDFGRKSVPMATENEIDNVGFITHFIDENGARAGDESIALLSDDTINQLLQSVMELAVPIITGAQTIQSVDGKKVNTYFAGLLFTANMARKMLIEQTSKPYEVLCDKAIDMLNTEFSCKLIGLGQYTSVITKNGKTITNPHVAITTGNSFTVGIGVQAVMSEIDNEVFQKDGITLGVLGAGGNISSTYIKCFLPYCSSILFKGSDSVQGKIKTQRFMRELIAYVMKLAIDNGEGLHQNLYNTIISTNLYQEILKGNLQINDYTLVEKLVEELGENMPFKMLDDLFDLQQCEVTVVATNSPKAFLYPEHFATNSVVYDISVPLNCSQELIDNDKNIKVILGGVVQLPQNEKLPMKGYPLGKGEAFACISETVLLGLERRYDNFSFGHLRPNQINDINKIGEQNGFKFKKPKVEQIF
;
A
#
# COMPACT_ATOMS: atom_id res chain seq x y z
N MET A 1 36.18 28.17 23.39
CA MET A 1 34.75 27.87 23.31
C MET A 1 34.58 26.35 23.39
N GLU A 2 34.23 25.86 24.56
CA GLU A 2 33.86 24.43 24.69
C GLU A 2 32.53 24.24 23.95
N THR A 3 32.60 23.50 22.90
CA THR A 3 31.48 23.14 22.06
C THR A 3 30.46 22.35 22.91
N LEU A 4 29.21 22.77 22.92
CA LEU A 4 28.08 21.99 23.41
C LEU A 4 28.09 20.66 22.65
N ILE A 5 28.84 19.68 23.16
CA ILE A 5 28.71 18.30 22.75
C ILE A 5 27.41 17.83 23.41
N LEU A 6 26.36 17.62 22.61
CA LEU A 6 25.24 16.82 23.05
C LEU A 6 25.84 15.50 23.54
N ASN A 7 25.79 15.27 24.87
CA ASN A 7 26.32 14.08 25.48
C ASN A 7 25.69 12.83 24.85
N THR A 8 26.52 12.06 24.16
CA THR A 8 26.14 10.82 23.49
C THR A 8 26.16 9.62 24.46
N GLU A 9 26.03 9.84 25.76
CA GLU A 9 26.01 8.76 26.75
C GLU A 9 24.69 8.02 26.84
N ASP A 10 23.59 8.55 26.26
CA ASP A 10 22.34 7.83 26.05
C ASP A 10 22.18 7.48 24.57
N ASN A 11 22.66 6.31 24.17
CA ASN A 11 22.41 5.74 22.82
C ASN A 11 20.95 5.36 22.55
N GLN A 12 20.04 5.63 23.47
CA GLN A 12 18.60 5.56 23.23
C GLN A 12 18.11 6.89 22.69
N THR A 13 18.01 7.00 21.38
CA THR A 13 17.32 8.12 20.77
C THR A 13 15.86 8.08 21.18
N GLN A 14 15.41 9.02 21.99
CA GLN A 14 14.00 9.14 22.38
C GLN A 14 13.10 9.59 21.23
N PHE A 15 13.52 9.38 19.98
CA PHE A 15 12.79 9.78 18.78
C PHE A 15 11.45 9.06 18.65
N GLU A 16 11.32 7.87 19.24
CA GLU A 16 10.07 7.13 19.33
C GLU A 16 8.93 7.90 20.02
N PHE A 17 9.26 8.81 20.97
CA PHE A 17 8.28 9.69 21.62
C PHE A 17 7.76 10.81 20.69
N SER A 18 8.48 11.08 19.60
CA SER A 18 8.07 12.06 18.59
C SER A 18 7.38 11.39 17.39
N LYS A 19 8.00 10.35 16.81
CA LYS A 19 7.54 9.69 15.59
C LYS A 19 7.80 8.17 15.63
N PRO A 20 7.05 7.40 16.43
CA PRO A 20 7.35 5.99 16.71
C PRO A 20 7.39 5.10 15.47
N PHE A 21 6.50 5.32 14.50
CA PHE A 21 6.53 4.56 13.25
C PHE A 21 7.76 4.87 12.40
N LEU A 22 8.12 6.15 12.28
CA LEU A 22 9.30 6.56 11.51
C LEU A 22 10.59 6.07 12.17
N ASP A 23 10.68 6.11 13.51
CA ASP A 23 11.82 5.61 14.27
C ASP A 23 12.08 4.13 13.95
N ARG A 24 11.06 3.28 14.08
CA ARG A 24 11.16 1.86 13.72
C ARG A 24 11.57 1.64 12.26
N THR A 25 10.96 2.41 11.35
CA THR A 25 11.26 2.29 9.91
C THR A 25 12.69 2.67 9.59
N LEU A 26 13.21 3.76 10.15
CA LEU A 26 14.60 4.17 9.94
C LEU A 26 15.59 3.16 10.51
N LYS A 27 15.33 2.62 11.71
CA LYS A 27 16.16 1.57 12.33
C LYS A 27 16.18 0.30 11.48
N SER A 28 15.03 -0.18 11.04
CA SER A 28 14.96 -1.40 10.19
C SER A 28 15.62 -1.24 8.83
N LEU A 29 15.79 -0.01 8.36
CA LEU A 29 16.44 0.32 7.09
C LEU A 29 17.90 0.81 7.25
N GLY A 30 18.44 0.86 8.46
CA GLY A 30 19.79 1.39 8.72
C GLY A 30 19.97 2.86 8.36
N LEU A 31 18.89 3.64 8.39
CA LEU A 31 18.86 5.08 8.10
C LEU A 31 18.81 5.95 9.37
N ASP A 32 18.99 5.36 10.53
CA ASP A 32 18.82 5.95 11.86
C ASP A 32 20.06 6.70 12.39
N LYS A 33 20.90 7.20 11.48
CA LYS A 33 22.11 7.95 11.87
C LYS A 33 21.77 9.25 12.58
N VAL A 34 22.41 9.50 13.71
CA VAL A 34 22.33 10.75 14.47
C VAL A 34 23.47 11.68 14.06
N PHE A 35 23.16 12.69 13.26
CA PHE A 35 24.15 13.65 12.81
C PHE A 35 24.43 14.70 13.89
N VAL A 36 25.71 14.83 14.28
CA VAL A 36 26.18 15.73 15.36
C VAL A 36 26.83 17.02 14.85
N ARG A 37 27.26 17.04 13.58
CA ARG A 37 27.85 18.21 12.93
C ARG A 37 27.42 18.28 11.48
N ALA A 38 27.43 19.50 10.93
CA ALA A 38 27.14 19.76 9.53
C ALA A 38 27.94 20.97 9.04
N SER A 39 28.55 20.88 7.85
CA SER A 39 29.26 22.01 7.20
C SER A 39 29.38 21.76 5.70
N GLY A 40 29.08 22.80 4.90
CA GLY A 40 29.12 22.72 3.44
C GLY A 40 28.22 21.57 2.91
N ASN A 41 28.80 20.62 2.18
CA ASN A 41 28.07 19.49 1.62
C ASN A 41 27.97 18.29 2.57
N TYR A 42 28.53 18.37 3.78
CA TYR A 42 28.73 17.20 4.63
C TYR A 42 27.96 17.28 5.95
N LEU A 43 27.40 16.14 6.31
CA LEU A 43 26.94 15.80 7.66
C LEU A 43 27.98 14.91 8.34
N THR A 44 28.03 14.93 9.66
CA THR A 44 28.94 14.05 10.42
C THR A 44 28.17 13.33 11.53
N TYR A 45 28.30 12.01 11.61
CA TYR A 45 27.82 11.20 12.73
C TYR A 45 28.99 10.44 13.39
N LYS A 46 28.76 9.90 14.58
CA LYS A 46 29.70 8.97 15.22
C LYS A 46 29.29 7.53 14.95
N ASN A 47 30.23 6.70 14.50
CA ASN A 47 30.00 5.25 14.41
C ASN A 47 30.07 4.59 15.80
N ASP A 48 29.85 3.26 15.88
CA ASP A 48 29.89 2.50 17.13
C ASP A 48 31.26 2.48 17.82
N GLN A 49 32.33 2.78 17.08
CA GLN A 49 33.69 2.94 17.62
C GLN A 49 33.97 4.39 18.10
N GLY A 50 33.00 5.30 17.98
CA GLY A 50 33.14 6.70 18.35
C GLY A 50 33.87 7.57 17.31
N GLU A 51 34.18 7.03 16.13
CA GLU A 51 34.84 7.77 15.04
C GLU A 51 33.87 8.66 14.30
N ASN A 52 34.36 9.82 13.86
CA ASN A 52 33.58 10.77 13.07
C ASN A 52 33.53 10.35 11.61
N ILE A 53 32.36 9.96 11.13
CA ILE A 53 32.11 9.63 9.73
C ILE A 53 31.47 10.83 9.02
N LYS A 54 32.04 11.23 7.90
CA LYS A 54 31.53 12.32 7.06
C LYS A 54 30.65 11.76 5.96
N VAL A 55 29.44 12.25 5.83
CA VAL A 55 28.44 11.83 4.84
C VAL A 55 28.17 12.97 3.87
N LEU A 56 28.35 12.74 2.59
CA LEU A 56 27.98 13.68 1.51
C LEU A 56 26.45 13.79 1.41
N ASP A 57 25.89 14.98 1.65
CA ASP A 57 24.43 15.20 1.64
C ASP A 57 23.95 15.74 0.29
N LEU A 58 23.53 14.85 -0.60
CA LEU A 58 22.87 15.18 -1.86
C LEU A 58 21.33 15.26 -1.77
N MET A 59 20.76 15.05 -0.57
CA MET A 59 19.36 15.30 -0.29
C MET A 59 19.07 16.79 -0.05
N GLY A 60 20.06 17.53 0.51
CA GLY A 60 20.03 18.97 0.69
C GLY A 60 18.80 19.49 1.43
N GLY A 61 18.35 18.77 2.49
CA GLY A 61 17.16 19.16 3.27
C GLY A 61 15.88 19.28 2.43
N TYR A 62 15.70 18.41 1.44
CA TYR A 62 14.61 18.49 0.42
C TYR A 62 14.63 19.82 -0.36
N GLY A 63 15.82 20.35 -0.62
CA GLY A 63 16.04 21.59 -1.40
C GLY A 63 16.15 22.87 -0.58
N SER A 64 16.12 22.80 0.76
CA SER A 64 16.32 23.98 1.61
C SER A 64 17.79 24.44 1.70
N LEU A 65 18.75 23.55 1.49
CA LEU A 65 20.17 23.78 1.66
C LEU A 65 20.87 24.16 0.35
N PHE A 66 20.39 25.18 -0.32
CA PHE A 66 21.01 25.65 -1.57
C PHE A 66 22.47 26.07 -1.35
N LEU A 67 22.76 26.77 -0.24
CA LEU A 67 24.08 27.24 0.15
C LEU A 67 24.90 26.21 0.98
N GLY A 68 24.42 24.94 1.09
CA GLY A 68 24.97 23.93 1.96
C GLY A 68 24.61 24.12 3.43
N HIS A 69 25.22 23.33 4.30
CA HIS A 69 25.03 23.36 5.75
C HIS A 69 25.84 24.48 6.40
N ASN A 70 25.22 25.27 7.26
CA ASN A 70 25.83 26.32 8.07
C ASN A 70 26.75 27.26 7.23
N PRO A 71 26.22 27.95 6.19
CA PRO A 71 27.01 28.86 5.38
C PRO A 71 27.62 29.93 6.26
N GLU A 72 28.93 30.16 6.15
CA GLU A 72 29.70 31.08 7.02
C GLU A 72 29.12 32.50 7.02
N GLU A 73 28.83 33.05 5.82
CA GLU A 73 28.29 34.41 5.68
C GLU A 73 26.91 34.57 6.38
N LEU A 74 26.07 33.51 6.42
CA LEU A 74 24.78 33.54 7.11
C LEU A 74 24.96 33.34 8.62
N THR A 75 25.87 32.46 9.01
CA THR A 75 26.14 32.16 10.42
C THR A 75 26.69 33.38 11.14
N GLU A 76 27.66 34.05 10.53
CA GLU A 76 28.21 35.31 11.07
C GLU A 76 27.15 36.40 11.17
N HIS A 77 26.33 36.55 10.10
CA HIS A 77 25.25 37.54 10.10
C HIS A 77 24.22 37.26 11.21
N ALA A 78 23.86 36.00 11.45
CA ALA A 78 22.97 35.61 12.54
C ALA A 78 23.55 35.95 13.92
N ILE A 79 24.85 35.64 14.12
CA ILE A 79 25.56 35.98 15.36
C ILE A 79 25.56 37.48 15.60
N ASP A 80 25.82 38.30 14.57
CA ASP A 80 25.84 39.76 14.67
C ASP A 80 24.46 40.35 14.99
N LEU A 81 23.40 39.82 14.38
CA LEU A 81 22.02 40.22 14.71
C LEU A 81 21.69 39.99 16.19
N LEU A 82 22.05 38.80 16.72
CA LEU A 82 21.80 38.45 18.13
C LEU A 82 22.67 39.26 19.09
N ARG A 83 23.94 39.56 18.74
CA ARG A 83 24.83 40.40 19.55
C ARG A 83 24.41 41.87 19.62
N ASN A 84 23.70 42.33 18.60
CA ASN A 84 23.19 43.72 18.52
C ASN A 84 21.72 43.81 19.01
N ASP A 85 21.24 42.84 19.79
CA ASP A 85 19.92 42.84 20.44
C ASP A 85 18.76 43.14 19.47
N LEU A 86 18.80 42.52 18.26
CA LEU A 86 17.73 42.69 17.28
C LEU A 86 16.36 42.33 17.87
N PRO A 87 15.34 43.24 17.79
CA PRO A 87 13.99 42.93 18.24
C PRO A 87 13.33 41.88 17.31
N ILE A 88 13.46 40.59 17.66
CA ILE A 88 13.02 39.48 16.81
C ILE A 88 11.50 39.52 16.57
N HIS A 89 10.72 39.62 17.66
CA HIS A 89 9.27 39.70 17.63
C HIS A 89 8.76 41.05 18.13
N SER A 90 8.38 41.88 17.20
CA SER A 90 7.85 43.20 17.49
C SER A 90 6.51 43.41 16.78
N GLN A 91 5.49 42.69 17.26
CA GLN A 91 4.13 42.84 16.70
C GLN A 91 3.59 44.25 16.85
N MET A 92 2.70 44.64 15.94
CA MET A 92 2.11 45.99 15.87
C MET A 92 3.16 47.09 15.64
N SER A 93 4.27 46.77 14.97
CA SER A 93 5.30 47.73 14.56
C SER A 93 5.70 47.55 13.10
N ILE A 94 6.37 48.54 12.54
CA ILE A 94 6.99 48.45 11.22
C ILE A 94 8.27 47.63 11.32
N LYS A 95 8.39 46.62 10.46
CA LYS A 95 9.50 45.67 10.42
C LYS A 95 10.36 45.97 9.19
N ASN A 96 11.58 46.42 9.44
CA ASN A 96 12.48 46.96 8.40
C ASN A 96 13.00 45.85 7.47
N SER A 97 13.46 44.70 8.04
CA SER A 97 14.03 43.63 7.24
C SER A 97 12.95 42.93 6.44
N VAL A 98 11.73 42.82 6.97
CA VAL A 98 10.55 42.28 6.27
C VAL A 98 10.23 43.13 5.05
N GLY A 99 10.16 44.46 5.20
CA GLY A 99 9.90 45.39 4.09
C GLY A 99 10.98 45.33 3.01
N LYS A 100 12.26 45.26 3.43
CA LYS A 100 13.39 45.14 2.48
C LYS A 100 13.36 43.82 1.73
N LEU A 101 13.08 42.72 2.41
CA LEU A 101 12.98 41.41 1.77
C LEU A 101 11.81 41.35 0.75
N ALA A 102 10.63 41.85 1.13
CA ALA A 102 9.49 41.97 0.24
C ALA A 102 9.80 42.79 -1.01
N PHE A 103 10.45 43.94 -0.82
CA PHE A 103 10.88 44.81 -1.93
C PHE A 103 11.87 44.09 -2.87
N ARG A 104 12.89 43.41 -2.32
CA ARG A 104 13.88 42.67 -3.12
C ARG A 104 13.26 41.52 -3.88
N ILE A 105 12.30 40.78 -3.30
CA ILE A 105 11.55 39.72 -3.98
C ILE A 105 10.74 40.33 -5.15
N SER A 106 10.01 41.43 -4.90
CA SER A 106 9.24 42.11 -5.93
C SER A 106 10.14 42.62 -7.08
N GLU A 107 11.30 43.20 -6.77
CA GLU A 107 12.29 43.63 -7.78
C GLU A 107 12.81 42.44 -8.61
N LYS A 108 13.11 41.30 -7.99
CA LYS A 108 13.59 40.11 -8.70
C LYS A 108 12.56 39.53 -9.69
N ILE A 109 11.31 39.41 -9.28
CA ILE A 109 10.24 38.94 -10.13
C ILE A 109 9.90 40.01 -11.18
N GLY A 110 9.85 41.27 -10.77
CA GLY A 110 9.51 42.37 -11.64
C GLY A 110 10.49 42.63 -12.80
N LYS A 111 11.77 42.24 -12.65
CA LYS A 111 12.75 42.30 -13.76
C LYS A 111 12.32 41.54 -15.01
N SER A 112 11.63 40.40 -14.86
CA SER A 112 11.17 39.59 -16.00
C SER A 112 9.73 39.89 -16.40
N THR A 113 8.88 40.30 -15.44
CA THR A 113 7.43 40.48 -15.67
C THR A 113 7.01 41.92 -15.92
N GLY A 114 7.84 42.90 -15.53
CA GLY A 114 7.50 44.33 -15.57
C GLY A 114 6.46 44.77 -14.53
N LYS A 115 6.14 43.94 -13.54
CA LYS A 115 5.08 44.17 -12.55
C LYS A 115 5.64 44.32 -11.13
N GLU A 116 4.82 44.86 -10.22
CA GLU A 116 5.11 44.92 -8.78
C GLU A 116 4.36 43.83 -8.03
N TYR A 117 4.93 43.34 -6.93
CA TYR A 117 4.40 42.23 -6.14
C TYR A 117 4.37 42.53 -4.65
N ILE A 118 3.35 42.05 -3.96
CA ILE A 118 3.19 42.12 -2.51
C ILE A 118 3.47 40.71 -1.92
N SER A 119 4.31 40.67 -0.88
CA SER A 119 4.68 39.41 -0.20
C SER A 119 3.98 39.32 1.16
N THR A 120 3.34 38.21 1.43
CA THR A 120 2.86 37.76 2.75
C THR A 120 3.78 36.66 3.26
N PHE A 121 4.57 36.94 4.31
CA PHE A 121 5.51 35.97 4.88
C PHE A 121 4.81 35.05 5.88
N VAL A 122 5.26 33.81 5.91
CA VAL A 122 4.78 32.71 6.77
C VAL A 122 5.95 31.79 7.12
N ASN A 123 5.76 30.83 8.04
CA ASN A 123 6.88 30.02 8.54
C ASN A 123 7.22 28.80 7.65
N SER A 124 6.28 28.30 6.86
CA SER A 124 6.47 27.07 6.06
C SER A 124 5.81 27.17 4.69
N GLY A 125 6.31 26.36 3.75
CA GLY A 125 5.68 26.26 2.41
C GLY A 125 4.21 25.85 2.45
N SER A 126 3.82 24.94 3.35
CA SER A 126 2.41 24.57 3.51
C SER A 126 1.55 25.75 3.97
N GLU A 127 2.07 26.62 4.86
CA GLU A 127 1.36 27.86 5.25
C GLU A 127 1.25 28.83 4.07
N ALA A 128 2.26 28.94 3.21
CA ALA A 128 2.17 29.74 1.99
C ALA A 128 1.08 29.21 1.02
N VAL A 129 0.94 27.88 0.91
CA VAL A 129 -0.15 27.26 0.15
C VAL A 129 -1.52 27.57 0.77
N GLU A 130 -1.67 27.45 2.10
CA GLU A 130 -2.90 27.82 2.81
C GLU A 130 -3.26 29.29 2.60
N ALA A 131 -2.27 30.19 2.63
CA ALA A 131 -2.44 31.61 2.34
C ALA A 131 -2.93 31.83 0.91
N ALA A 132 -2.36 31.12 -0.08
CA ALA A 132 -2.77 31.19 -1.48
C ALA A 132 -4.21 30.72 -1.68
N ILE A 133 -4.61 29.58 -1.07
CA ILE A 133 -5.98 29.08 -1.10
C ILE A 133 -6.95 30.13 -0.54
N LYS A 134 -6.62 30.71 0.61
CA LYS A 134 -7.46 31.74 1.26
C LYS A 134 -7.59 32.98 0.40
N HIS A 135 -6.50 33.50 -0.15
CA HIS A 135 -6.54 34.68 -1.00
C HIS A 135 -7.26 34.43 -2.32
N ALA A 136 -7.04 33.31 -2.98
CA ALA A 136 -7.73 32.94 -4.23
C ALA A 136 -9.25 32.83 -4.01
N ARG A 137 -9.69 32.24 -2.88
CA ARG A 137 -11.10 32.17 -2.50
C ARG A 137 -11.65 33.54 -2.16
N LEU A 138 -10.91 34.39 -1.47
CA LEU A 138 -11.29 35.78 -1.19
C LEU A 138 -11.49 36.56 -2.51
N ASN A 139 -10.58 36.40 -3.48
CA ASN A 139 -10.71 37.00 -4.80
C ASN A 139 -12.01 36.56 -5.51
N PHE A 140 -12.38 35.31 -5.41
CA PHE A 140 -13.66 34.81 -5.93
C PHE A 140 -14.87 35.49 -5.26
N TYR A 141 -14.84 35.71 -3.95
CA TYR A 141 -15.91 36.44 -3.25
C TYR A 141 -16.00 37.90 -3.68
N VAL A 142 -14.86 38.56 -3.95
CA VAL A 142 -14.85 39.92 -4.51
C VAL A 142 -15.53 39.95 -5.88
N LYS A 143 -15.28 38.95 -6.76
CA LYS A 143 -15.99 38.84 -8.05
C LYS A 143 -17.50 38.68 -7.88
N LYS A 144 -17.94 37.90 -6.90
CA LYS A 144 -19.36 37.79 -6.51
C LYS A 144 -19.94 39.13 -6.14
N GLU A 145 -19.25 39.93 -5.28
CA GLU A 145 -19.72 41.25 -4.84
C GLU A 145 -19.82 42.20 -6.02
N VAL A 146 -18.82 42.21 -6.93
CA VAL A 146 -18.86 43.01 -8.17
C VAL A 146 -20.05 42.65 -9.04
N PHE A 147 -20.37 41.36 -9.20
CA PHE A 147 -21.58 40.95 -9.92
C PHE A 147 -22.86 41.44 -9.25
N MET A 148 -22.96 41.29 -7.93
CA MET A 148 -24.15 41.76 -7.16
C MET A 148 -24.34 43.26 -7.25
N GLN A 149 -23.25 44.04 -7.22
CA GLN A 149 -23.26 45.49 -7.41
C GLN A 149 -23.76 45.86 -8.83
N LYS A 150 -23.21 45.20 -9.86
CA LYS A 150 -23.66 45.36 -11.26
C LYS A 150 -25.17 45.07 -11.42
N LEU A 151 -25.64 43.96 -10.82
CA LEU A 151 -27.04 43.57 -10.84
C LEU A 151 -27.92 44.65 -10.14
N ALA A 152 -27.50 45.10 -8.97
CA ALA A 152 -28.23 46.16 -8.25
C ALA A 152 -28.28 47.48 -9.04
N GLN A 153 -27.17 47.90 -9.67
CA GLN A 153 -27.10 49.09 -10.53
C GLN A 153 -28.01 48.95 -11.75
N GLN A 154 -28.06 47.79 -12.39
CA GLN A 154 -28.92 47.54 -13.55
C GLN A 154 -30.41 47.57 -13.15
N LEU A 155 -30.77 46.97 -12.01
CA LEU A 155 -32.10 47.02 -11.47
C LEU A 155 -32.52 48.44 -11.12
N HIS A 156 -31.60 49.26 -10.57
CA HIS A 156 -31.88 50.68 -10.33
C HIS A 156 -32.08 51.44 -11.63
N THR A 157 -31.32 51.15 -12.70
CA THR A 157 -31.51 51.74 -14.03
C THR A 157 -32.88 51.42 -14.60
N ILE A 158 -33.31 50.15 -14.47
CA ILE A 158 -34.66 49.73 -14.89
C ILE A 158 -35.76 50.48 -14.13
N ASN A 159 -35.66 50.57 -12.81
CA ASN A 159 -36.61 51.30 -11.99
C ASN A 159 -36.74 52.77 -12.40
N ASN A 160 -35.57 53.43 -12.55
CA ASN A 160 -35.51 54.86 -12.96
C ASN A 160 -36.11 55.10 -14.34
N PHE A 161 -36.03 54.16 -15.27
CA PHE A 161 -36.66 54.26 -16.60
C PHE A 161 -38.20 54.40 -16.46
N PHE A 162 -38.82 53.49 -15.68
CA PHE A 162 -40.29 53.45 -15.50
C PHE A 162 -40.80 54.65 -14.66
N VAL A 163 -40.06 55.05 -13.65
CA VAL A 163 -40.37 56.25 -12.85
C VAL A 163 -40.32 57.53 -13.68
N LYS A 164 -39.29 57.68 -14.55
CA LYS A 164 -39.19 58.86 -15.41
C LYS A 164 -40.21 58.89 -16.55
N ALA A 165 -40.64 57.75 -17.04
CA ALA A 165 -41.61 57.60 -18.11
C ALA A 165 -43.06 57.74 -17.60
N ASP A 166 -43.28 57.83 -16.26
CA ASP A 166 -44.61 57.87 -15.63
C ASP A 166 -45.53 56.74 -16.13
N THR A 167 -44.96 55.54 -16.33
CA THR A 167 -45.66 54.36 -16.85
C THR A 167 -45.78 53.29 -15.78
N LYS A 168 -46.90 52.58 -15.76
CA LYS A 168 -47.05 51.44 -14.85
C LYS A 168 -46.04 50.35 -15.22
N PHE A 169 -45.38 49.81 -14.21
CA PHE A 169 -44.44 48.71 -14.40
C PHE A 169 -45.22 47.43 -14.79
N ASN A 170 -44.89 46.83 -15.87
CA ASN A 170 -45.33 45.47 -16.24
C ASN A 170 -44.27 44.87 -17.19
N CYS A 171 -43.81 43.67 -16.90
CA CYS A 171 -42.90 42.93 -17.79
C CYS A 171 -43.11 41.42 -17.67
N VAL A 172 -42.78 40.70 -18.73
CA VAL A 172 -42.83 39.22 -18.75
C VAL A 172 -41.40 38.72 -19.04
N ILE A 173 -40.86 37.89 -18.11
CA ILE A 173 -39.54 37.34 -18.23
C ILE A 173 -39.63 35.84 -17.94
N ASN A 174 -39.11 35.03 -18.86
CA ASN A 174 -39.12 33.56 -18.76
C ASN A 174 -40.54 32.98 -18.46
N GLY A 175 -41.58 33.60 -18.97
CA GLY A 175 -42.97 33.16 -18.79
C GLY A 175 -43.61 33.63 -17.46
N TYR A 176 -42.92 34.37 -16.62
CA TYR A 176 -43.42 34.99 -15.40
C TYR A 176 -43.80 36.45 -15.67
N GLU A 177 -45.05 36.84 -15.30
CA GLU A 177 -45.53 38.24 -15.34
C GLU A 177 -45.22 38.95 -14.01
N PHE A 178 -44.52 40.08 -14.08
CA PHE A 178 -44.19 40.93 -12.96
C PHE A 178 -44.99 42.25 -13.10
N LYS A 179 -45.84 42.57 -12.13
CA LYS A 179 -46.70 43.77 -12.11
C LYS A 179 -46.12 44.88 -11.27
N GLU A 180 -45.18 44.55 -10.38
CA GLU A 180 -44.44 45.51 -9.55
C GLU A 180 -42.94 45.32 -9.71
N PHE A 181 -42.21 46.44 -9.65
CA PHE A 181 -40.72 46.43 -9.78
C PHE A 181 -40.08 45.58 -8.68
N ASP A 182 -40.62 45.62 -7.44
CA ASP A 182 -40.05 44.87 -6.33
C ASP A 182 -40.16 43.33 -6.52
N GLU A 183 -41.17 42.85 -7.21
CA GLU A 183 -41.27 41.42 -7.61
C GLU A 183 -40.11 41.03 -8.54
N LEU A 184 -39.88 41.82 -9.60
CA LEU A 184 -38.76 41.62 -10.53
C LEU A 184 -37.43 41.67 -9.81
N LYS A 185 -37.21 42.68 -8.96
CA LYS A 185 -35.98 42.87 -8.19
C LYS A 185 -35.73 41.64 -7.29
N ASN A 186 -36.72 41.17 -6.56
CA ASN A 186 -36.63 39.99 -5.69
C ASN A 186 -36.34 38.71 -6.51
N TYR A 187 -36.92 38.57 -7.68
CA TYR A 187 -36.67 37.43 -8.57
C TYR A 187 -35.19 37.33 -8.91
N TYR A 188 -34.56 38.40 -9.40
CA TYR A 188 -33.16 38.39 -9.80
C TYR A 188 -32.23 38.27 -8.59
N LEU A 189 -32.46 38.99 -7.50
CA LEU A 189 -31.63 38.93 -6.31
C LEU A 189 -31.68 37.54 -5.65
N ASN A 190 -32.87 36.94 -5.54
CA ASN A 190 -33.04 35.61 -4.96
C ASN A 190 -32.40 34.53 -5.86
N ASN A 191 -32.57 34.64 -7.19
CA ASN A 191 -31.93 33.74 -8.14
C ASN A 191 -30.38 33.80 -7.98
N ALA A 192 -29.80 35.00 -8.02
CA ALA A 192 -28.36 35.17 -7.87
C ALA A 192 -27.85 34.64 -6.49
N ASN A 193 -28.52 34.99 -5.42
CA ASN A 193 -28.17 34.52 -4.07
C ASN A 193 -28.25 32.99 -3.96
N LYS A 194 -29.28 32.35 -4.52
CA LYS A 194 -29.42 30.89 -4.53
C LYS A 194 -28.27 30.21 -5.30
N VAL A 195 -27.94 30.74 -6.48
CA VAL A 195 -26.83 30.20 -7.29
C VAL A 195 -25.50 30.34 -6.54
N PHE A 196 -25.19 31.52 -6.00
CA PHE A 196 -23.94 31.73 -5.25
C PHE A 196 -23.89 30.97 -3.93
N ALA A 197 -25.02 30.72 -3.25
CA ALA A 197 -25.07 29.91 -2.04
C ALA A 197 -24.71 28.45 -2.29
N SER A 198 -24.98 27.95 -3.51
CA SER A 198 -24.60 26.59 -3.91
C SER A 198 -23.20 26.49 -4.53
N ALA A 199 -22.58 27.64 -4.87
CA ALA A 199 -21.27 27.69 -5.49
C ALA A 199 -20.14 27.44 -4.47
N ILE A 200 -19.28 26.49 -4.77
CA ILE A 200 -18.06 26.22 -4.02
C ILE A 200 -16.87 26.72 -4.84
N PRO A 201 -16.06 27.65 -4.32
CA PRO A 201 -14.84 28.10 -4.99
C PRO A 201 -13.82 26.95 -5.09
N VAL A 202 -13.67 26.36 -6.28
CA VAL A 202 -12.79 25.21 -6.53
C VAL A 202 -11.38 25.68 -6.86
N ILE A 203 -10.38 25.01 -6.34
CA ILE A 203 -8.98 25.13 -6.79
C ILE A 203 -8.67 23.93 -7.70
N LEU A 204 -8.15 24.18 -8.90
CA LEU A 204 -7.64 23.14 -9.78
C LEU A 204 -6.16 22.89 -9.45
N ALA A 205 -5.76 21.63 -9.24
CA ALA A 205 -4.38 21.20 -8.99
C ALA A 205 -3.95 20.17 -10.02
N ALA A 206 -2.64 20.12 -10.35
CA ALA A 206 -2.14 19.13 -11.29
C ALA A 206 -2.08 17.73 -10.67
N GLU A 207 -2.30 16.66 -11.47
CA GLU A 207 -1.96 15.31 -11.06
C GLU A 207 -0.47 15.21 -10.68
N LYS A 208 -0.12 14.33 -9.75
CA LYS A 208 1.21 14.16 -9.14
C LYS A 208 1.72 15.36 -8.31
N ALA A 209 0.93 16.40 -8.11
CA ALA A 209 1.32 17.56 -7.32
C ALA A 209 1.53 17.21 -5.83
N PHE A 210 2.43 17.97 -5.21
CA PHE A 210 2.64 17.98 -3.76
C PHE A 210 2.75 19.41 -3.24
N HIS A 211 1.73 19.88 -2.53
CA HIS A 211 1.67 21.24 -2.01
C HIS A 211 1.76 21.32 -0.47
N GLY A 212 1.84 20.20 0.22
CA GLY A 212 1.99 20.15 1.68
C GLY A 212 1.10 19.11 2.36
N LYS A 213 1.11 19.14 3.70
CA LYS A 213 0.41 18.18 4.55
C LYS A 213 -0.48 18.81 5.63
N THR A 214 -0.65 20.16 5.66
CA THR A 214 -1.72 20.81 6.41
C THR A 214 -3.06 20.54 5.72
N THR A 215 -4.18 20.75 6.37
CA THR A 215 -5.49 20.31 5.88
C THR A 215 -5.79 20.81 4.46
N GLY A 216 -5.68 22.12 4.20
CA GLY A 216 -5.96 22.66 2.86
C GLY A 216 -4.89 22.31 1.83
N ALA A 217 -3.60 22.36 2.21
CA ALA A 217 -2.50 21.96 1.31
C ALA A 217 -2.54 20.44 1.00
N LEU A 218 -3.03 19.60 1.93
CA LEU A 218 -3.21 18.18 1.73
C LEU A 218 -4.31 17.87 0.70
N GLU A 219 -5.38 18.67 0.65
CA GLU A 219 -6.40 18.55 -0.39
C GLU A 219 -5.80 18.73 -1.80
N LEU A 220 -4.81 19.60 -1.97
CA LEU A 220 -4.11 19.89 -3.23
C LEU A 220 -2.98 18.87 -3.54
N THR A 221 -2.62 18.00 -2.60
CA THR A 221 -1.60 16.97 -2.80
C THR A 221 -2.23 15.74 -3.43
N TYR A 222 -1.77 15.36 -4.63
CA TYR A 222 -2.40 14.30 -5.45
C TYR A 222 -2.31 12.90 -4.85
N ASN A 223 -1.20 12.57 -4.19
CA ASN A 223 -0.93 11.21 -3.68
C ASN A 223 -1.97 10.78 -2.64
N GLU A 224 -2.82 9.80 -3.01
CA GLU A 224 -3.88 9.28 -2.16
C GLU A 224 -3.41 8.66 -0.85
N ASN A 225 -2.19 8.12 -0.80
CA ASN A 225 -1.65 7.53 0.42
C ASN A 225 -1.52 8.56 1.56
N TYR A 226 -1.34 9.84 1.22
CA TYR A 226 -1.36 10.92 2.21
C TYR A 226 -2.78 11.30 2.64
N ARG A 227 -3.77 11.20 1.75
CA ARG A 227 -5.15 11.67 1.95
C ARG A 227 -6.10 10.59 2.47
N LYS A 228 -5.90 9.32 2.07
CA LYS A 228 -6.85 8.19 2.25
C LYS A 228 -7.40 8.06 3.67
N LYS A 229 -6.57 8.24 4.68
CA LYS A 229 -6.99 8.13 6.10
C LYS A 229 -7.80 9.33 6.59
N PHE A 230 -7.76 10.45 5.86
CA PHE A 230 -8.47 11.69 6.18
C PHE A 230 -9.67 11.95 5.26
N ASN A 231 -9.96 11.05 4.31
CA ASN A 231 -11.01 11.21 3.29
C ASN A 231 -12.42 11.45 3.86
N ALA A 232 -12.70 11.03 5.10
CA ALA A 232 -13.97 11.31 5.74
C ALA A 232 -14.24 12.82 5.92
N GLN A 233 -13.19 13.64 5.99
CA GLN A 233 -13.28 15.11 6.10
C GLN A 233 -13.58 15.79 4.75
N PHE A 234 -13.33 15.10 3.63
CA PHE A 234 -13.39 15.65 2.27
C PHE A 234 -14.58 15.13 1.43
N LYS A 235 -15.50 14.37 2.05
CA LYS A 235 -16.49 13.55 1.31
C LYS A 235 -17.68 14.29 0.69
N GLU A 236 -18.04 15.49 1.15
CA GLU A 236 -19.33 16.04 0.71
C GLU A 236 -19.30 17.03 -0.45
N LYS A 237 -18.20 17.62 -0.83
CA LYS A 237 -17.91 18.38 -2.05
C LYS A 237 -16.47 18.85 -1.95
N SER A 238 -15.53 18.11 -2.54
CA SER A 238 -14.14 18.57 -2.59
C SER A 238 -14.07 19.93 -3.28
N ALA A 239 -13.53 20.91 -2.58
CA ALA A 239 -13.20 22.21 -3.14
C ALA A 239 -11.90 22.17 -3.98
N VAL A 240 -11.45 20.96 -4.36
CA VAL A 240 -10.27 20.71 -5.20
C VAL A 240 -10.62 19.68 -6.26
N GLN A 241 -10.18 19.93 -7.48
CA GLN A 241 -10.24 18.98 -8.59
C GLN A 241 -8.84 18.85 -9.23
N PHE A 242 -8.49 17.64 -9.68
CA PHE A 242 -7.22 17.38 -10.32
C PHE A 242 -7.34 17.32 -11.83
N PHE A 243 -6.37 17.90 -12.54
CA PHE A 243 -6.26 17.85 -13.99
C PHE A 243 -4.97 17.15 -14.42
N LYS A 244 -5.02 16.46 -15.55
CA LYS A 244 -3.82 15.94 -16.23
C LYS A 244 -3.07 17.08 -16.90
N ILE A 245 -1.75 16.91 -17.08
CA ILE A 245 -0.93 17.89 -17.81
C ILE A 245 -1.23 17.79 -19.32
N ASP A 246 -2.46 18.11 -19.68
CA ASP A 246 -2.95 18.26 -21.05
C ASP A 246 -4.07 19.32 -21.13
N GLN A 247 -4.17 20.01 -22.27
CA GLN A 247 -5.10 21.12 -22.47
C GLN A 247 -6.56 20.69 -22.36
N LYS A 248 -6.89 19.49 -22.88
CA LYS A 248 -8.26 18.96 -22.86
C LYS A 248 -8.78 18.78 -21.44
N SER A 249 -7.95 18.22 -20.58
CA SER A 249 -8.30 17.98 -19.16
C SER A 249 -8.64 19.29 -18.43
N VAL A 250 -7.84 20.34 -18.63
CA VAL A 250 -8.08 21.66 -18.02
C VAL A 250 -9.37 22.28 -18.55
N THR A 251 -9.57 22.29 -19.89
CA THR A 251 -10.77 22.84 -20.51
C THR A 251 -12.03 22.12 -20.05
N GLU A 252 -12.02 20.80 -19.95
CA GLU A 252 -13.16 20.01 -19.44
C GLU A 252 -13.47 20.35 -17.98
N GLN A 253 -12.47 20.49 -17.12
CA GLN A 253 -12.65 20.90 -15.74
C GLN A 253 -13.25 22.31 -15.63
N LEU A 254 -12.74 23.28 -16.37
CA LEU A 254 -13.25 24.65 -16.34
C LEU A 254 -14.71 24.73 -16.85
N ASN A 255 -15.04 24.01 -17.92
CA ASN A 255 -16.42 23.96 -18.43
C ASN A 255 -17.41 23.41 -17.40
N ASN A 256 -17.01 22.42 -16.59
CA ASN A 256 -17.83 21.85 -15.53
C ASN A 256 -18.03 22.81 -14.34
N LEU A 257 -17.24 23.89 -14.26
CA LEU A 257 -17.30 24.89 -13.19
C LEU A 257 -18.03 26.17 -13.60
N ILE A 258 -18.67 26.22 -14.79
CA ILE A 258 -19.42 27.38 -15.26
C ILE A 258 -20.77 27.44 -14.53
N LEU A 259 -21.05 28.58 -13.92
CA LEU A 259 -22.39 28.94 -13.41
C LEU A 259 -23.04 29.93 -14.35
N GLU A 260 -24.32 29.75 -14.61
CA GLU A 260 -25.14 30.67 -15.39
C GLU A 260 -26.03 31.47 -14.45
N LEU A 261 -25.94 32.79 -14.56
CA LEU A 261 -26.68 33.77 -13.75
C LEU A 261 -27.57 34.62 -14.65
N ASN A 262 -28.84 34.71 -14.30
CA ASN A 262 -29.78 35.57 -14.97
C ASN A 262 -29.46 37.05 -14.68
N PHE A 263 -29.46 37.88 -15.74
CA PHE A 263 -29.18 39.31 -15.67
C PHE A 263 -30.19 40.09 -16.50
N PRO A 264 -30.91 41.08 -15.92
CA PRO A 264 -31.87 41.86 -16.65
C PRO A 264 -31.23 42.90 -17.55
N VAL A 265 -31.70 43.04 -18.76
CA VAL A 265 -31.24 44.11 -19.70
C VAL A 265 -32.48 44.88 -20.19
N ILE A 266 -32.43 46.22 -20.13
CA ILE A 266 -33.47 47.09 -20.61
C ILE A 266 -32.99 47.81 -21.91
N ASN A 267 -33.82 47.80 -22.96
CA ASN A 267 -33.55 48.56 -24.17
C ASN A 267 -34.10 49.99 -24.14
N ALA A 268 -33.82 50.76 -25.15
CA ALA A 268 -34.29 52.16 -25.26
C ALA A 268 -35.83 52.30 -25.33
N SER A 269 -36.54 51.23 -25.71
CA SER A 269 -38.01 51.20 -25.76
C SER A 269 -38.66 50.73 -24.44
N GLY A 270 -37.88 50.46 -23.37
CA GLY A 270 -38.37 50.02 -22.10
C GLY A 270 -38.62 48.49 -22.01
N ILE A 271 -38.31 47.73 -23.06
CA ILE A 271 -38.50 46.27 -23.00
C ILE A 271 -37.36 45.65 -22.19
N ILE A 272 -37.74 44.90 -21.17
CA ILE A 272 -36.80 44.14 -20.32
C ILE A 272 -36.67 42.71 -20.88
N THR A 273 -35.43 42.31 -21.08
CA THR A 273 -35.10 40.94 -21.53
C THR A 273 -34.14 40.31 -20.51
N ASN A 274 -34.13 38.96 -20.45
CA ASN A 274 -33.16 38.22 -19.63
C ASN A 274 -31.93 37.94 -20.48
N SER A 275 -30.78 38.28 -19.93
CA SER A 275 -29.46 37.84 -20.44
C SER A 275 -28.87 36.82 -19.46
N THR A 276 -27.96 35.98 -19.91
CA THR A 276 -27.23 35.06 -19.06
C THR A 276 -25.78 35.50 -18.96
N GLU A 277 -25.34 35.79 -17.75
CA GLU A 277 -23.89 36.00 -17.46
C GLU A 277 -23.28 34.68 -16.96
N LYS A 278 -22.10 34.36 -17.46
CA LYS A 278 -21.34 33.15 -17.05
C LYS A 278 -20.27 33.54 -16.06
N ILE A 279 -20.18 32.81 -14.96
CA ILE A 279 -19.13 32.93 -13.95
C ILE A 279 -18.51 31.56 -13.73
N ILE A 280 -17.17 31.48 -13.77
CA ILE A 280 -16.45 30.24 -13.47
C ILE A 280 -16.18 30.18 -11.98
N THR A 281 -16.56 29.07 -11.33
CA THR A 281 -16.34 28.84 -9.88
C THR A 281 -14.92 28.37 -9.54
N CYS A 282 -14.00 28.38 -10.53
CA CYS A 282 -12.59 28.17 -10.28
C CYS A 282 -12.00 29.39 -9.59
N ALA A 283 -11.55 29.21 -8.34
CA ALA A 283 -10.90 30.26 -7.55
C ALA A 283 -9.43 30.44 -7.92
N GLY A 284 -8.77 29.40 -8.44
CA GLY A 284 -7.37 29.45 -8.88
C GLY A 284 -6.92 28.12 -9.47
N ILE A 285 -5.85 28.17 -10.24
CA ILE A 285 -5.14 26.99 -10.77
C ILE A 285 -3.75 26.97 -10.16
N ILE A 286 -3.39 25.88 -9.44
CA ILE A 286 -2.06 25.72 -8.81
C ILE A 286 -1.26 24.62 -9.48
N ILE A 287 0.02 24.89 -9.74
CA ILE A 287 0.94 23.91 -10.31
C ILE A 287 2.38 24.17 -9.86
N GLU A 288 3.14 23.11 -9.60
CA GLU A 288 4.60 23.14 -9.52
C GLU A 288 5.18 23.20 -10.94
N PRO A 289 5.94 24.23 -11.35
CA PRO A 289 6.58 24.24 -12.68
C PRO A 289 7.58 23.10 -12.89
N ILE A 290 8.15 22.56 -11.80
CA ILE A 290 8.84 21.28 -11.75
C ILE A 290 8.23 20.49 -10.58
N GLN A 291 7.52 19.43 -10.87
CA GLN A 291 6.89 18.59 -9.83
C GLN A 291 7.96 17.81 -9.07
N GLY A 292 8.27 18.23 -7.84
CA GLY A 292 9.37 17.65 -7.06
C GLY A 292 9.08 16.26 -6.56
N GLU A 293 8.04 16.13 -5.75
CA GLU A 293 7.62 14.86 -5.14
C GLU A 293 7.01 13.89 -6.17
N GLY A 294 6.49 14.41 -7.26
CA GLY A 294 6.00 13.64 -8.42
C GLY A 294 7.09 12.89 -9.18
N GLY A 295 8.38 13.12 -8.86
CA GLY A 295 9.52 12.43 -9.47
C GLY A 295 10.48 13.36 -10.21
N VAL A 296 10.60 14.62 -9.82
CA VAL A 296 11.40 15.65 -10.47
C VAL A 296 11.01 15.81 -11.95
N LEU A 297 9.74 16.15 -12.19
CA LEU A 297 9.15 16.24 -13.52
C LEU A 297 9.01 17.70 -13.94
N PRO A 298 9.86 18.22 -14.84
CA PRO A 298 9.62 19.51 -15.47
C PRO A 298 8.32 19.47 -16.28
N VAL A 299 7.45 20.45 -16.04
CA VAL A 299 6.21 20.60 -16.82
C VAL A 299 6.54 21.19 -18.19
N PRO A 300 5.98 20.68 -19.30
CA PRO A 300 6.24 21.22 -20.63
C PRO A 300 5.93 22.71 -20.73
N HIS A 301 6.83 23.48 -21.32
CA HIS A 301 6.70 24.94 -21.49
C HIS A 301 5.39 25.31 -22.18
N GLU A 302 5.04 24.60 -23.25
CA GLU A 302 3.82 24.85 -24.04
C GLU A 302 2.56 24.69 -23.17
N PHE A 303 2.59 23.79 -22.21
CA PHE A 303 1.46 23.60 -21.29
C PHE A 303 1.38 24.72 -20.25
N LEU A 304 2.51 25.16 -19.69
CA LEU A 304 2.52 26.31 -18.77
C LEU A 304 2.08 27.61 -19.47
N SER A 305 2.51 27.83 -20.72
CA SER A 305 2.04 28.95 -21.56
C SER A 305 0.53 28.89 -21.80
N TYR A 306 0.01 27.72 -22.15
CA TYR A 306 -1.43 27.50 -22.28
C TYR A 306 -2.19 27.81 -20.98
N LEU A 307 -1.67 27.36 -19.83
CA LEU A 307 -2.29 27.69 -18.53
C LEU A 307 -2.33 29.21 -18.30
N ARG A 308 -1.25 29.93 -18.66
CA ARG A 308 -1.21 31.39 -18.54
C ARG A 308 -2.29 32.03 -19.41
N ASP A 309 -2.38 31.64 -20.70
CA ASP A 309 -3.35 32.22 -21.65
C ASP A 309 -4.79 32.00 -21.17
N ILE A 310 -5.17 30.77 -20.83
CA ILE A 310 -6.54 30.46 -20.39
C ILE A 310 -6.90 31.14 -19.06
N THR A 311 -5.92 31.29 -18.14
CA THR A 311 -6.15 31.97 -16.88
C THR A 311 -6.31 33.50 -17.02
N ILE A 312 -5.66 34.11 -17.99
CA ILE A 312 -5.89 35.52 -18.37
C ILE A 312 -7.28 35.68 -18.97
N GLU A 313 -7.64 34.84 -19.94
CA GLU A 313 -8.95 34.87 -20.63
C GLU A 313 -10.10 34.73 -19.62
N GLU A 314 -10.02 33.78 -18.73
CA GLU A 314 -11.08 33.45 -17.75
C GLU A 314 -10.96 34.25 -16.44
N LYS A 315 -9.95 35.11 -16.31
CA LYS A 315 -9.65 35.93 -15.14
C LYS A 315 -9.52 35.08 -13.86
N ILE A 316 -8.84 33.95 -13.95
CA ILE A 316 -8.58 33.03 -12.86
C ILE A 316 -7.12 33.22 -12.40
N PRO A 317 -6.81 33.33 -11.10
CA PRO A 317 -5.44 33.38 -10.64
C PRO A 317 -4.65 32.11 -11.01
N LEU A 318 -3.51 32.26 -11.68
CA LEU A 318 -2.50 31.21 -11.85
C LEU A 318 -1.51 31.28 -10.70
N ILE A 319 -1.29 30.15 -10.02
CA ILE A 319 -0.45 30.03 -8.84
C ILE A 319 0.71 29.08 -9.17
N PHE A 320 1.93 29.58 -9.19
CA PHE A 320 3.12 28.77 -9.34
C PHE A 320 3.70 28.41 -7.97
N ASP A 321 3.76 27.12 -7.66
CA ASP A 321 4.47 26.62 -6.48
C ASP A 321 5.96 26.46 -6.81
N GLU A 322 6.72 27.50 -6.53
CA GLU A 322 8.18 27.55 -6.69
C GLU A 322 8.93 27.28 -5.37
N ILE A 323 8.25 26.70 -4.38
CA ILE A 323 8.85 26.37 -3.08
C ILE A 323 10.10 25.50 -3.23
N GLN A 324 10.12 24.57 -4.20
CA GLN A 324 11.23 23.65 -4.40
C GLN A 324 12.14 24.03 -5.56
N CYS A 325 11.59 24.51 -6.67
CA CYS A 325 12.35 24.83 -7.87
C CYS A 325 12.84 26.29 -7.96
N GLY A 326 12.26 27.18 -7.15
CA GLY A 326 12.67 28.59 -7.08
C GLY A 326 13.94 28.83 -6.25
N PHE A 327 14.19 30.09 -5.95
CA PHE A 327 15.31 30.61 -5.18
C PHE A 327 16.67 30.10 -5.70
N PHE A 328 16.91 30.33 -7.01
CA PHE A 328 18.15 29.98 -7.72
C PHE A 328 18.45 28.47 -7.84
N ARG A 329 17.59 27.57 -7.34
CA ARG A 329 17.80 26.12 -7.45
C ARG A 329 18.01 25.66 -8.90
N THR A 330 17.36 26.30 -9.85
CA THR A 330 17.45 26.03 -11.29
C THR A 330 18.40 26.98 -12.04
N GLY A 331 19.07 27.91 -11.32
CA GLY A 331 19.99 28.89 -11.87
C GLY A 331 19.44 30.32 -11.88
N GLU A 332 18.14 30.52 -12.08
CA GLU A 332 17.44 31.80 -11.97
C GLU A 332 16.67 31.91 -10.66
N PHE A 333 16.27 33.14 -10.28
CA PHE A 333 15.52 33.36 -9.03
C PHE A 333 14.26 32.51 -8.97
N LEU A 334 13.49 32.46 -10.05
CA LEU A 334 12.39 31.57 -10.26
C LEU A 334 12.62 30.72 -11.53
N TYR A 335 12.20 29.47 -11.53
CA TYR A 335 12.23 28.64 -12.73
C TYR A 335 11.34 29.23 -13.85
N SER A 336 10.16 29.73 -13.46
CA SER A 336 9.25 30.41 -14.39
C SER A 336 9.90 31.60 -15.12
N ASN A 337 10.84 32.32 -14.48
CA ASN A 337 11.59 33.39 -15.12
C ASN A 337 12.46 32.89 -16.28
N SER A 338 13.11 31.72 -16.10
CA SER A 338 13.99 31.10 -17.12
C SER A 338 13.23 30.63 -18.35
N ILE A 339 11.96 30.29 -18.21
CA ILE A 339 11.09 29.85 -19.30
C ILE A 339 10.15 30.96 -19.83
N GLY A 340 10.19 32.15 -19.26
CA GLY A 340 9.41 33.31 -19.73
C GLY A 340 7.89 33.19 -19.53
N VAL A 341 7.42 32.37 -18.58
CA VAL A 341 6.00 32.23 -18.23
C VAL A 341 5.76 32.84 -16.86
N GLU A 342 4.83 33.79 -16.77
CA GLU A 342 4.48 34.48 -15.54
C GLU A 342 3.23 33.89 -14.86
N ALA A 343 3.12 34.06 -13.55
CA ALA A 343 1.94 33.74 -12.79
C ALA A 343 1.43 34.96 -12.02
N ASP A 344 0.22 34.88 -11.50
CA ASP A 344 -0.36 35.91 -10.65
C ASP A 344 0.14 35.77 -9.21
N TYR A 345 0.35 34.52 -8.75
CA TYR A 345 0.87 34.21 -7.44
C TYR A 345 2.08 33.28 -7.54
N TYR A 346 3.09 33.54 -6.69
CA TYR A 346 4.25 32.69 -6.53
C TYR A 346 4.37 32.23 -5.08
N LEU A 347 4.62 30.97 -4.85
CA LEU A 347 4.89 30.43 -3.52
C LEU A 347 6.38 30.19 -3.39
N LEU A 348 6.98 30.75 -2.35
CA LEU A 348 8.40 30.60 -2.02
C LEU A 348 8.55 29.93 -0.65
N GLY A 349 9.66 29.22 -0.45
CA GLY A 349 9.97 28.56 0.81
C GLY A 349 11.32 27.88 0.75
N LYS A 350 11.53 26.84 1.57
CA LYS A 350 12.76 26.03 1.58
C LYS A 350 14.04 26.88 1.58
N ALA A 351 14.68 27.06 0.43
CA ALA A 351 15.91 27.82 0.29
C ALA A 351 15.78 29.32 0.64
N LEU A 352 14.56 29.88 0.67
CA LEU A 352 14.32 31.28 1.08
C LEU A 352 14.88 31.57 2.48
N GLY A 353 14.81 30.60 3.42
CA GLY A 353 15.40 30.74 4.75
C GLY A 353 16.90 30.45 4.82
N GLY A 354 17.59 30.28 3.70
CA GLY A 354 19.03 29.99 3.64
C GLY A 354 19.43 28.66 4.26
N GLY A 355 18.46 27.76 4.52
CA GLY A 355 18.67 26.51 5.26
C GLY A 355 18.84 26.70 6.77
N MET A 356 18.75 27.93 7.27
CA MET A 356 19.00 28.29 8.67
C MET A 356 17.74 28.67 9.44
N VAL A 357 16.83 29.41 8.80
CA VAL A 357 15.58 29.85 9.42
C VAL A 357 14.34 29.33 8.69
N LYS A 358 13.22 29.34 9.41
CA LYS A 358 11.92 29.02 8.82
C LYS A 358 11.36 30.29 8.20
N ASN A 359 11.29 30.32 6.86
CA ASN A 359 10.66 31.43 6.14
C ASN A 359 10.07 30.93 4.83
N ALA A 360 8.87 31.36 4.54
CA ALA A 360 8.17 31.13 3.28
C ALA A 360 7.31 32.35 2.94
N ALA A 361 6.89 32.48 1.69
CA ALA A 361 6.10 33.62 1.27
C ALA A 361 5.05 33.22 0.22
N LEU A 362 3.87 33.80 0.33
CA LEU A 362 2.93 34.02 -0.75
C LEU A 362 3.22 35.39 -1.38
N VAL A 363 3.54 35.39 -2.67
CA VAL A 363 3.86 36.62 -3.42
C VAL A 363 2.80 36.82 -4.49
N ILE A 364 2.10 37.95 -4.46
CA ILE A 364 0.93 38.21 -5.32
C ILE A 364 1.20 39.48 -6.15
N GLU A 365 0.84 39.44 -7.45
CA GLU A 365 0.83 40.66 -8.27
C GLU A 365 0.02 41.77 -7.60
N LYS A 366 0.59 42.97 -7.49
CA LYS A 366 0.03 44.10 -6.72
C LYS A 366 -1.39 44.47 -7.18
N GLY A 367 -1.68 44.36 -8.49
CA GLY A 367 -2.99 44.66 -9.03
C GLY A 367 -4.09 43.61 -8.64
N GLN A 368 -3.71 42.45 -8.15
CA GLN A 368 -4.61 41.41 -7.71
C GLN A 368 -4.65 41.24 -6.18
N TYR A 369 -3.74 41.94 -5.44
CA TYR A 369 -3.68 41.84 -3.99
C TYR A 369 -4.85 42.57 -3.32
N ILE A 370 -5.54 41.88 -2.43
CA ILE A 370 -6.64 42.44 -1.63
C ILE A 370 -6.06 42.97 -0.32
N GLU A 371 -6.09 44.30 -0.11
CA GLU A 371 -5.39 44.95 0.99
C GLU A 371 -5.76 44.41 2.38
N GLU A 372 -7.03 44.05 2.61
CA GLU A 372 -7.50 43.52 3.88
C GLU A 372 -6.90 42.14 4.20
N PHE A 373 -6.36 41.43 3.20
CA PHE A 373 -5.76 40.13 3.43
C PHE A 373 -4.61 40.17 4.42
N GLY A 374 -3.84 41.26 4.46
CA GLY A 374 -2.77 41.48 5.41
C GLY A 374 -3.20 41.43 6.90
N LEU A 375 -4.50 41.72 7.16
CA LEU A 375 -5.08 41.60 8.50
C LEU A 375 -5.80 40.26 8.69
N LEU A 376 -6.36 39.67 7.62
CA LEU A 376 -7.13 38.44 7.63
C LEU A 376 -6.26 37.18 7.73
N HIS A 377 -4.96 37.29 7.37
CA HIS A 377 -4.02 36.16 7.40
C HIS A 377 -2.74 36.53 8.13
N THR A 378 -2.68 36.20 9.42
CA THR A 378 -1.52 36.51 10.29
C THR A 378 -1.19 35.26 11.16
N SER A 379 0.05 35.25 11.67
CA SER A 379 0.54 34.26 12.63
C SER A 379 1.51 34.95 13.57
N THR A 380 1.56 34.52 14.84
CA THR A 380 2.44 35.14 15.86
C THR A 380 3.92 35.14 15.47
N PHE A 381 4.38 34.08 14.80
CA PHE A 381 5.80 33.91 14.45
C PHE A 381 6.09 34.19 12.97
N ALA A 382 5.10 34.57 12.20
CA ALA A 382 5.31 34.95 10.82
C ALA A 382 5.93 36.35 10.74
N ASP A 383 6.65 36.62 9.65
CA ASP A 383 7.25 37.93 9.35
C ASP A 383 8.14 38.50 10.49
N ASP A 384 8.89 37.66 11.22
CA ASP A 384 9.85 38.12 12.21
C ASP A 384 11.09 38.78 11.59
N GLU A 385 11.70 39.74 12.29
CA GLU A 385 12.85 40.51 11.81
C GLU A 385 14.11 39.67 11.64
N PHE A 386 14.32 38.64 12.49
CA PHE A 386 15.49 37.79 12.41
C PHE A 386 15.44 36.87 11.16
N SER A 387 14.32 36.17 10.96
CA SER A 387 14.15 35.31 9.80
C SER A 387 14.17 36.10 8.50
N ALA A 388 13.57 37.29 8.48
CA ALA A 388 13.59 38.18 7.31
C ALA A 388 15.00 38.69 7.00
N SER A 389 15.78 39.06 8.00
CA SER A 389 17.18 39.55 7.82
C SER A 389 18.09 38.41 7.32
N ILE A 390 17.97 37.19 7.88
CA ILE A 390 18.72 36.03 7.40
C ILE A 390 18.32 35.70 5.95
N SER A 391 17.01 35.74 5.62
CA SER A 391 16.52 35.47 4.26
C SER A 391 17.01 36.52 3.26
N LEU A 392 17.10 37.78 3.65
CA LEU A 392 17.66 38.85 2.83
C LEU A 392 19.15 38.60 2.54
N LYS A 393 19.92 38.19 3.56
CA LYS A 393 21.31 37.79 3.39
C LYS A 393 21.46 36.55 2.54
N ALA A 394 20.58 35.56 2.73
CA ALA A 394 20.54 34.34 1.90
C ALA A 394 20.25 34.65 0.42
N LEU A 395 19.35 35.61 0.15
CA LEU A 395 19.05 36.07 -1.20
C LEU A 395 20.30 36.68 -1.87
N GLU A 396 21.02 37.56 -1.15
CA GLU A 396 22.26 38.17 -1.64
C GLU A 396 23.35 37.15 -1.95
N VAL A 397 23.59 36.21 -1.04
CA VAL A 397 24.63 35.18 -1.19
C VAL A 397 24.26 34.17 -2.28
N SER A 398 22.97 33.75 -2.34
CA SER A 398 22.51 32.82 -3.36
C SER A 398 22.59 33.39 -4.77
N GLU A 399 22.29 34.68 -4.95
CA GLU A 399 22.44 35.36 -6.24
C GLU A 399 23.90 35.37 -6.72
N LYS A 400 24.85 35.61 -5.82
CA LYS A 400 26.29 35.57 -6.12
C LYS A 400 26.75 34.20 -6.63
N TYR A 401 26.22 33.11 -6.04
CA TYR A 401 26.59 31.73 -6.40
C TYR A 401 25.74 31.12 -7.52
N SER A 402 24.58 31.69 -7.88
CA SER A 402 23.66 31.12 -8.86
C SER A 402 24.29 30.90 -10.25
N THR A 403 25.27 31.74 -10.62
CA THR A 403 25.95 31.69 -11.93
C THR A 403 26.71 30.40 -12.20
N ILE A 404 27.07 29.62 -11.17
CA ILE A 404 27.77 28.33 -11.33
C ILE A 404 26.83 27.14 -11.46
N VAL A 405 25.54 27.30 -11.15
CA VAL A 405 24.53 26.21 -11.23
C VAL A 405 24.48 25.54 -12.62
N PRO A 406 24.50 26.26 -13.75
CA PRO A 406 24.47 25.63 -15.07
C PRO A 406 25.68 24.72 -15.35
N ASN A 407 26.86 25.05 -14.78
CA ASN A 407 28.06 24.25 -14.97
C ASN A 407 28.01 22.94 -14.16
N ILE A 408 27.57 23.01 -12.90
CA ILE A 408 27.36 21.82 -12.04
C ILE A 408 26.29 20.93 -12.68
N HIS A 409 25.16 21.51 -13.12
CA HIS A 409 24.09 20.79 -13.79
C HIS A 409 24.58 20.02 -15.01
N ARG A 410 25.31 20.71 -15.91
CA ARG A 410 25.82 20.10 -17.15
C ARG A 410 26.71 18.90 -16.86
N TYR A 411 27.65 19.04 -15.93
CA TYR A 411 28.57 17.97 -15.54
C TYR A 411 27.79 16.79 -14.92
N PHE A 412 26.91 17.05 -14.00
CA PHE A 412 26.10 16.04 -13.35
C PHE A 412 25.24 15.26 -14.35
N MET A 413 24.52 15.98 -15.22
CA MET A 413 23.68 15.35 -16.24
C MET A 413 24.48 14.53 -17.26
N GLU A 414 25.64 15.01 -17.68
CA GLU A 414 26.54 14.26 -18.57
C GLU A 414 26.90 12.91 -17.98
N LYS A 415 27.37 12.90 -16.73
CA LYS A 415 27.75 11.68 -16.00
C LYS A 415 26.56 10.72 -15.81
N LEU A 416 25.41 11.21 -15.40
CA LEU A 416 24.22 10.40 -15.22
C LEU A 416 23.68 9.83 -16.55
N LEU A 417 23.79 10.55 -17.65
CA LEU A 417 23.40 10.07 -18.97
C LEU A 417 24.35 8.98 -19.50
N ILE A 418 25.65 9.07 -19.16
CA ILE A 418 26.62 7.98 -19.43
C ILE A 418 26.21 6.74 -18.63
N LEU A 419 25.94 6.90 -17.35
CA LEU A 419 25.51 5.80 -16.49
C LEU A 419 24.22 5.13 -17.00
N LYS A 420 23.23 5.90 -17.45
CA LYS A 420 22.02 5.36 -18.09
C LYS A 420 22.34 4.53 -19.33
N LYS A 421 23.31 4.94 -20.13
CA LYS A 421 23.73 4.18 -21.33
C LYS A 421 24.45 2.88 -20.95
N MET A 422 25.14 2.84 -19.82
CA MET A 422 25.79 1.63 -19.29
C MET A 422 24.75 0.64 -18.74
N PHE A 423 23.69 1.13 -18.11
CA PHE A 423 22.63 0.35 -17.46
C PHE A 423 21.23 0.65 -18.02
N PRO A 424 20.97 0.46 -19.33
CA PRO A 424 19.74 0.87 -19.99
C PRO A 424 18.50 0.09 -19.52
N GLU A 425 18.69 -1.07 -18.89
CA GLU A 425 17.60 -1.90 -18.35
C GLU A 425 17.39 -1.72 -16.84
N VAL A 426 18.25 -0.94 -16.17
CA VAL A 426 18.16 -0.60 -14.75
C VAL A 426 17.63 0.82 -14.59
N ILE A 427 18.26 1.79 -15.26
CA ILE A 427 17.90 3.19 -15.22
C ILE A 427 16.90 3.50 -16.36
N LYS A 428 15.68 3.81 -16.00
CA LYS A 428 14.61 4.17 -16.92
C LYS A 428 14.82 5.57 -17.48
N GLU A 429 15.06 6.53 -16.59
CA GLU A 429 15.19 7.94 -16.98
C GLU A 429 16.11 8.70 -16.01
N VAL A 430 16.83 9.67 -16.58
CA VAL A 430 17.56 10.71 -15.86
C VAL A 430 17.02 12.04 -16.32
N ARG A 431 16.65 12.92 -15.38
CA ARG A 431 16.03 14.21 -15.70
C ARG A 431 16.28 15.24 -14.61
N GLY A 432 15.94 16.49 -14.89
CA GLY A 432 16.02 17.60 -13.94
C GLY A 432 16.47 18.91 -14.57
N VAL A 433 16.46 19.97 -13.76
CA VAL A 433 16.89 21.32 -14.14
C VAL A 433 17.73 21.90 -12.97
N GLY A 434 18.89 22.47 -13.30
CA GLY A 434 19.79 23.04 -12.31
C GLY A 434 20.22 21.99 -11.27
N LEU A 435 20.09 22.31 -10.00
CA LEU A 435 20.40 21.43 -8.87
C LEU A 435 19.17 20.68 -8.34
N MET A 436 18.23 20.37 -9.22
CA MET A 436 17.06 19.57 -8.93
C MET A 436 17.02 18.40 -9.93
N LEU A 437 17.54 17.24 -9.54
CA LEU A 437 17.78 16.09 -10.41
C LEU A 437 17.05 14.84 -9.90
N GLY A 438 16.71 13.94 -10.83
CA GLY A 438 16.05 12.67 -10.53
C GLY A 438 16.61 11.52 -11.38
N ILE A 439 16.83 10.37 -10.74
CA ILE A 439 17.17 9.11 -11.39
C ILE A 439 15.99 8.17 -11.17
N GLU A 440 15.30 7.81 -12.25
CA GLU A 440 14.19 6.86 -12.21
C GLU A 440 14.67 5.47 -12.63
N PHE A 441 14.40 4.48 -11.80
CA PHE A 441 14.66 3.08 -12.07
C PHE A 441 13.43 2.39 -12.66
N PHE A 442 13.65 1.31 -13.41
CA PHE A 442 12.55 0.43 -13.78
C PHE A 442 11.97 -0.30 -12.56
N ALA A 443 10.69 -0.65 -12.62
CA ALA A 443 10.10 -1.54 -11.62
C ALA A 443 10.77 -2.92 -11.68
N MET A 444 11.15 -3.46 -10.52
CA MET A 444 11.95 -4.69 -10.42
C MET A 444 11.06 -5.90 -10.15
N ASN A 445 10.35 -6.35 -11.19
CA ASN A 445 9.48 -7.53 -11.15
C ASN A 445 10.23 -8.78 -11.65
N PHE A 446 11.33 -9.13 -10.97
CA PHE A 446 12.16 -10.27 -11.38
C PHE A 446 11.74 -11.55 -10.66
N ASN A 447 11.56 -12.64 -11.44
CA ASN A 447 11.35 -13.96 -10.85
C ASN A 447 12.63 -14.48 -10.16
N SER A 448 13.81 -13.90 -10.46
CA SER A 448 15.08 -14.27 -9.84
C SER A 448 15.13 -13.94 -8.35
N SER A 449 14.47 -12.87 -7.92
CA SER A 449 14.45 -12.43 -6.53
C SER A 449 13.05 -11.97 -6.11
N TYR A 450 12.43 -12.71 -5.22
CA TYR A 450 11.14 -12.35 -4.62
C TYR A 450 11.27 -11.13 -3.69
N CYS A 451 12.45 -10.92 -3.08
CA CYS A 451 12.72 -9.75 -2.26
C CYS A 451 12.73 -8.46 -3.11
N PHE A 452 13.45 -8.43 -4.24
CA PHE A 452 13.39 -7.29 -5.16
C PHE A 452 11.97 -7.00 -5.64
N GLN A 453 11.21 -8.05 -6.00
CA GLN A 453 9.84 -7.90 -6.47
C GLN A 453 8.94 -7.28 -5.38
N MET A 454 9.00 -7.79 -4.16
CA MET A 454 8.22 -7.28 -3.03
C MET A 454 8.56 -5.82 -2.74
N PHE A 455 9.84 -5.49 -2.53
CA PHE A 455 10.24 -4.13 -2.20
C PHE A 455 9.95 -3.13 -3.31
N SER A 456 10.04 -3.53 -4.58
CA SER A 456 9.63 -2.70 -5.72
C SER A 456 8.13 -2.38 -5.68
N ARG A 457 7.28 -3.35 -5.37
CA ARG A 457 5.83 -3.18 -5.25
C ARG A 457 5.42 -2.37 -4.01
N THR A 458 6.18 -2.43 -2.92
CA THR A 458 5.88 -1.61 -1.72
C THR A 458 6.16 -0.12 -1.93
N GLY A 459 6.99 0.22 -2.91
CA GLY A 459 7.55 1.56 -3.07
C GLY A 459 8.70 1.88 -2.09
N TYR A 460 9.15 0.90 -1.28
CA TYR A 460 10.26 1.09 -0.33
C TYR A 460 11.64 0.70 -0.88
N LEU A 461 11.74 0.17 -2.09
CA LEU A 461 13.01 -0.27 -2.66
C LEU A 461 14.04 0.86 -2.70
N ASN A 462 13.63 2.07 -3.08
CA ASN A 462 14.53 3.23 -3.10
C ASN A 462 14.99 3.67 -1.70
N TYR A 463 14.27 3.32 -0.63
CA TYR A 463 14.78 3.52 0.74
C TYR A 463 15.93 2.56 1.05
N ILE A 464 15.88 1.31 0.54
CA ILE A 464 17.01 0.37 0.64
C ILE A 464 18.19 0.87 -0.18
N PHE A 465 17.96 1.48 -1.37
CA PHE A 465 19.02 2.14 -2.14
C PHE A 465 19.64 3.30 -1.35
N CYS A 466 18.82 4.12 -0.69
CA CYS A 466 19.33 5.17 0.20
C CYS A 466 20.13 4.61 1.37
N SER A 467 19.69 3.49 1.95
CA SER A 467 20.42 2.78 3.01
C SER A 467 21.77 2.24 2.51
N TYR A 468 21.79 1.60 1.36
CA TYR A 468 23.02 1.12 0.72
C TYR A 468 24.00 2.25 0.46
N LEU A 469 23.56 3.34 -0.15
CA LEU A 469 24.39 4.50 -0.43
C LEU A 469 24.93 5.16 0.85
N LEU A 470 24.10 5.25 1.89
CA LEU A 470 24.50 5.84 3.16
C LEU A 470 25.53 4.99 3.90
N ASN A 471 25.32 3.66 3.97
CA ASN A 471 26.12 2.81 4.84
C ASN A 471 27.35 2.19 4.14
N LYS A 472 27.41 2.15 2.81
CA LYS A 472 28.55 1.63 2.04
C LYS A 472 29.39 2.73 1.39
N TRP A 473 28.78 3.91 1.13
CA TRP A 473 29.42 4.97 0.36
C TRP A 473 29.43 6.32 1.07
N ASP A 474 28.87 6.40 2.28
CA ASP A 474 28.73 7.66 3.03
C ASP A 474 28.03 8.76 2.21
N ILE A 475 27.00 8.40 1.43
CA ILE A 475 26.24 9.32 0.59
C ILE A 475 24.77 9.30 0.97
N ARG A 476 24.19 10.46 1.26
CA ARG A 476 22.80 10.62 1.64
C ARG A 476 21.96 11.20 0.51
N VAL A 477 20.96 10.44 0.11
CA VAL A 477 19.95 10.81 -0.89
C VAL A 477 18.55 10.50 -0.36
N ALA A 478 17.50 10.84 -1.11
CA ALA A 478 16.13 10.52 -0.74
C ALA A 478 15.30 10.06 -1.95
N PRO A 479 14.35 9.13 -1.77
CA PRO A 479 13.38 8.80 -2.80
C PRO A 479 12.31 9.90 -2.90
N THR A 480 11.51 9.87 -3.98
CA THR A 480 10.22 10.55 -4.04
C THR A 480 9.10 9.56 -3.72
N LEU A 481 8.10 9.99 -2.93
CA LEU A 481 7.04 9.09 -2.48
C LEU A 481 5.86 8.98 -3.47
N SER A 482 5.68 9.99 -4.32
CA SER A 482 4.65 9.96 -5.35
C SER A 482 5.12 9.31 -6.66
N ASN A 483 6.44 9.12 -6.82
CA ASN A 483 7.05 8.24 -7.81
C ASN A 483 8.14 7.40 -7.12
N PRO A 484 7.79 6.28 -6.49
CA PRO A 484 8.66 5.54 -5.58
C PRO A 484 9.88 4.90 -6.26
N HIS A 485 9.94 4.93 -7.60
CA HIS A 485 11.11 4.44 -8.36
C HIS A 485 12.13 5.54 -8.66
N THR A 486 11.92 6.78 -8.19
CA THR A 486 12.83 7.90 -8.43
C THR A 486 13.65 8.22 -7.17
N LEU A 487 14.98 8.25 -7.30
CA LEU A 487 15.89 8.93 -6.37
C LEU A 487 15.97 10.40 -6.73
N ARG A 488 15.76 11.26 -5.74
CA ARG A 488 15.86 12.70 -5.87
C ARG A 488 17.20 13.20 -5.35
N LEU A 489 17.85 14.05 -6.13
CA LEU A 489 19.10 14.71 -5.80
C LEU A 489 18.87 16.23 -5.77
N GLN A 490 19.24 16.84 -4.67
CA GLN A 490 19.16 18.31 -4.48
C GLN A 490 20.44 18.82 -3.83
N PRO A 491 21.58 18.66 -4.51
CA PRO A 491 22.88 19.10 -4.01
C PRO A 491 22.90 20.61 -3.75
N SER A 492 23.84 21.05 -2.95
CA SER A 492 24.09 22.49 -2.79
C SER A 492 24.85 23.06 -3.97
N VAL A 493 24.89 24.38 -4.06
CA VAL A 493 25.70 25.09 -5.07
C VAL A 493 27.22 24.94 -4.82
N LEU A 494 27.63 24.43 -3.66
CA LEU A 494 29.03 24.15 -3.31
C LEU A 494 29.54 22.79 -3.82
N THR A 495 28.68 22.02 -4.48
CA THR A 495 29.00 20.67 -4.96
C THR A 495 30.13 20.71 -5.98
N THR A 496 31.17 19.92 -5.73
CA THR A 496 32.36 19.80 -6.58
C THR A 496 32.20 18.69 -7.62
N MET A 497 33.04 18.70 -8.65
CA MET A 497 33.06 17.65 -9.68
C MET A 497 33.48 16.31 -9.09
N ASP A 498 34.44 16.29 -8.13
CA ASP A 498 34.87 15.06 -7.45
C ASP A 498 33.73 14.44 -6.62
N GLU A 499 32.88 15.25 -5.97
CA GLU A 499 31.71 14.76 -5.25
C GLU A 499 30.65 14.16 -6.21
N VAL A 500 30.50 14.73 -7.40
CA VAL A 500 29.65 14.17 -8.46
C VAL A 500 30.21 12.82 -8.93
N ASP A 501 31.50 12.72 -9.18
CA ASP A 501 32.14 11.47 -9.61
C ASP A 501 32.05 10.38 -8.54
N ALA A 502 32.24 10.73 -7.26
CA ALA A 502 32.06 9.79 -6.14
C ALA A 502 30.63 9.25 -6.08
N PHE A 503 29.62 10.13 -6.24
CA PHE A 503 28.24 9.71 -6.30
C PHE A 503 27.92 8.81 -7.50
N VAL A 504 28.41 9.15 -8.70
CA VAL A 504 28.22 8.34 -9.91
C VAL A 504 28.79 6.96 -9.75
N PHE A 505 30.00 6.84 -9.17
CA PHE A 505 30.64 5.56 -8.88
C PHE A 505 29.80 4.70 -7.88
N ALA A 506 29.24 5.33 -6.85
CA ALA A 506 28.37 4.65 -5.91
C ALA A 506 27.06 4.15 -6.55
N ILE A 507 26.46 4.94 -7.47
CA ILE A 507 25.28 4.53 -8.25
C ILE A 507 25.63 3.42 -9.26
N GLU A 508 26.81 3.47 -9.87
CA GLU A 508 27.30 2.40 -10.75
C GLU A 508 27.30 1.06 -10.02
N SER A 509 27.92 1.02 -8.82
CA SER A 509 27.93 -0.18 -7.97
C SER A 509 26.51 -0.65 -7.58
N LEU A 510 25.59 0.27 -7.28
CA LEU A 510 24.20 -0.06 -7.05
C LEU A 510 23.54 -0.67 -8.29
N CYS A 511 23.79 -0.11 -9.47
CA CYS A 511 23.25 -0.62 -10.74
C CYS A 511 23.77 -2.02 -11.08
N GLU A 512 25.04 -2.32 -10.79
CA GLU A 512 25.61 -3.66 -10.93
C GLU A 512 24.88 -4.69 -10.05
N ILE A 513 24.62 -4.34 -8.77
CA ILE A 513 23.86 -5.20 -7.84
C ILE A 513 22.45 -5.48 -8.39
N ILE A 514 21.78 -4.45 -8.89
CA ILE A 514 20.43 -4.59 -9.46
C ILE A 514 20.48 -5.43 -10.74
N GLN A 515 21.48 -5.21 -11.60
CA GLN A 515 21.65 -5.96 -12.85
C GLN A 515 21.87 -7.45 -12.58
N CYS A 516 22.64 -7.77 -11.55
CA CYS A 516 22.92 -9.13 -11.10
C CYS A 516 21.76 -9.76 -10.30
N CYS A 517 20.70 -9.04 -9.97
CA CYS A 517 19.62 -9.48 -9.07
C CYS A 517 20.14 -10.01 -7.72
N ASP A 518 21.20 -9.41 -7.18
CA ASP A 518 21.83 -9.83 -5.94
C ASP A 518 21.29 -9.05 -4.74
N PHE A 519 20.15 -9.47 -4.20
CA PHE A 519 19.52 -8.81 -3.06
C PHE A 519 20.35 -8.90 -1.79
N TYR A 520 21.13 -9.99 -1.59
CA TYR A 520 22.05 -10.10 -0.46
C TYR A 520 23.06 -8.95 -0.46
N LYS A 521 23.71 -8.65 -1.59
CA LYS A 521 24.67 -7.55 -1.68
C LYS A 521 24.03 -6.18 -1.44
N LEU A 522 22.77 -6.00 -1.78
CA LEU A 522 22.05 -4.77 -1.53
C LEU A 522 21.82 -4.52 -0.03
N ILE A 523 21.55 -5.58 0.74
CA ILE A 523 21.23 -5.49 2.18
C ILE A 523 22.38 -5.93 3.11
N GLU A 524 23.51 -6.34 2.57
CA GLU A 524 24.63 -6.91 3.32
C GLU A 524 25.04 -6.07 4.55
N HIS A 525 24.99 -4.75 4.43
CA HIS A 525 25.32 -3.81 5.51
C HIS A 525 24.29 -3.79 6.67
N LEU A 526 23.11 -4.39 6.50
CA LEU A 526 22.05 -4.53 7.51
C LEU A 526 22.10 -5.88 8.23
N LEU A 527 22.90 -6.83 7.73
CA LEU A 527 22.99 -8.18 8.27
C LEU A 527 23.91 -8.23 9.50
N PRO A 528 23.77 -9.26 10.36
CA PRO A 528 24.73 -9.54 11.42
C PRO A 528 26.17 -9.59 10.88
N ILE A 529 27.16 -9.17 11.67
CA ILE A 529 28.56 -9.06 11.22
C ILE A 529 29.09 -10.39 10.69
N GLU A 530 28.71 -11.51 11.30
CA GLU A 530 29.09 -12.86 10.89
C GLU A 530 28.50 -13.28 9.53
N GLU A 531 27.45 -12.62 9.09
CA GLU A 531 26.80 -12.89 7.80
C GLU A 531 27.11 -11.84 6.75
N GLN A 532 27.97 -10.88 7.05
CA GLN A 532 28.50 -9.93 6.07
C GLN A 532 29.70 -10.54 5.33
N ASN A 533 29.91 -10.11 4.10
CA ASN A 533 31.04 -10.51 3.26
C ASN A 533 31.18 -12.03 3.01
N LEU A 534 30.07 -12.80 3.08
CA LEU A 534 30.07 -14.24 2.83
C LEU A 534 30.51 -14.61 1.41
N ARG A 535 30.35 -13.73 0.45
CA ARG A 535 30.71 -13.89 -0.95
C ARG A 535 30.84 -12.55 -1.67
N SER A 536 31.48 -12.55 -2.83
CA SER A 536 31.49 -11.43 -3.78
C SER A 536 30.11 -11.30 -4.50
N LEU A 537 29.92 -10.22 -5.26
CA LEU A 537 28.80 -10.04 -6.17
C LEU A 537 28.64 -11.26 -7.09
N LYS A 538 27.42 -11.75 -7.22
CA LYS A 538 27.08 -12.90 -8.06
C LYS A 538 25.87 -12.59 -8.94
N ASP A 539 25.95 -12.95 -10.21
CA ASP A 539 24.86 -12.79 -11.16
C ASP A 539 23.85 -13.93 -11.02
N PHE A 540 22.61 -13.60 -10.61
CA PHE A 540 21.46 -14.51 -10.55
C PHE A 540 20.56 -14.36 -11.79
N GLY A 541 20.87 -13.43 -12.66
CA GLY A 541 20.14 -13.09 -13.87
C GLY A 541 18.76 -12.47 -13.61
N ARG A 542 18.28 -11.69 -14.55
CA ARG A 542 16.94 -11.07 -14.49
C ARG A 542 15.95 -11.87 -15.30
N LYS A 543 15.28 -12.82 -14.67
CA LYS A 543 14.23 -13.64 -15.29
C LYS A 543 12.87 -12.96 -15.07
N SER A 544 12.09 -12.80 -16.13
CA SER A 544 10.70 -12.34 -16.01
C SER A 544 9.83 -13.37 -15.28
N VAL A 545 8.79 -12.88 -14.62
CA VAL A 545 7.78 -13.76 -14.00
C VAL A 545 7.05 -14.50 -15.12
N PRO A 546 6.94 -15.85 -15.07
CA PRO A 546 6.15 -16.61 -16.03
C PRO A 546 4.69 -16.17 -15.98
N MET A 547 4.12 -15.80 -17.13
CA MET A 547 2.73 -15.34 -17.22
C MET A 547 1.93 -16.27 -18.15
N ALA A 548 0.63 -16.37 -17.89
CA ALA A 548 -0.27 -17.13 -18.78
C ALA A 548 -0.34 -16.44 -20.14
N THR A 549 -0.38 -17.24 -21.20
CA THR A 549 -0.29 -16.78 -22.60
C THR A 549 -1.64 -16.67 -23.32
N GLU A 550 -2.70 -17.26 -22.76
CA GLU A 550 -4.04 -17.26 -23.38
C GLU A 550 -4.90 -16.15 -22.77
N ASN A 551 -5.34 -15.20 -23.59
CA ASN A 551 -6.02 -13.96 -23.14
C ASN A 551 -7.56 -14.04 -23.11
N GLU A 552 -8.19 -15.07 -23.70
CA GLU A 552 -9.65 -15.15 -23.86
C GLU A 552 -10.34 -16.14 -22.91
N ILE A 553 -9.62 -16.59 -21.88
CA ILE A 553 -10.14 -17.56 -20.90
C ILE A 553 -10.22 -16.93 -19.51
N ASP A 554 -11.04 -17.53 -18.66
CA ASP A 554 -11.24 -17.05 -17.29
C ASP A 554 -9.98 -17.21 -16.43
N ASN A 555 -9.82 -16.30 -15.47
CA ASN A 555 -8.69 -16.27 -14.55
C ASN A 555 -9.13 -16.64 -13.13
N VAL A 556 -8.33 -17.48 -12.48
CA VAL A 556 -8.42 -17.80 -11.05
C VAL A 556 -7.10 -17.49 -10.37
N GLY A 557 -7.14 -17.18 -9.09
CA GLY A 557 -5.96 -16.88 -8.29
C GLY A 557 -5.73 -17.91 -7.20
N PHE A 558 -4.48 -18.11 -6.79
CA PHE A 558 -4.13 -18.92 -5.63
C PHE A 558 -3.10 -18.19 -4.77
N ILE A 559 -3.38 -18.06 -3.46
CA ILE A 559 -2.50 -17.39 -2.51
C ILE A 559 -1.75 -18.43 -1.70
N THR A 560 -0.43 -18.27 -1.60
CA THR A 560 0.45 -19.15 -0.83
C THR A 560 1.51 -18.33 -0.08
N HIS A 561 2.26 -19.00 0.81
CA HIS A 561 3.41 -18.44 1.52
C HIS A 561 4.53 -19.50 1.56
N PHE A 562 5.72 -19.15 2.09
CA PHE A 562 6.79 -20.14 2.25
C PHE A 562 6.43 -21.19 3.32
N ILE A 563 6.74 -22.44 3.03
CA ILE A 563 6.57 -23.52 4.01
C ILE A 563 7.55 -23.29 5.16
N ASP A 564 8.82 -23.04 4.82
CA ASP A 564 9.93 -22.82 5.75
C ASP A 564 10.94 -21.82 5.17
N GLU A 565 12.07 -21.67 5.81
CA GLU A 565 13.17 -20.78 5.41
C GLU A 565 13.83 -21.27 4.11
N ASN A 566 13.82 -22.58 3.80
CA ASN A 566 14.31 -23.11 2.53
C ASN A 566 13.44 -22.67 1.36
N GLY A 567 12.14 -22.56 1.59
CA GLY A 567 11.20 -21.95 0.62
C GLY A 567 11.56 -20.49 0.32
N ALA A 568 11.96 -19.71 1.33
CA ALA A 568 12.42 -18.34 1.14
C ALA A 568 13.72 -18.28 0.33
N ARG A 569 14.71 -19.16 0.65
CA ARG A 569 15.97 -19.29 -0.11
C ARG A 569 15.74 -19.68 -1.57
N ALA A 570 14.80 -20.58 -1.82
CA ALA A 570 14.46 -20.96 -3.18
C ALA A 570 13.75 -19.84 -3.95
N GLY A 571 12.93 -19.03 -3.26
CA GLY A 571 12.29 -17.83 -3.82
C GLY A 571 13.31 -16.75 -4.20
N ASP A 572 14.37 -16.62 -3.39
CA ASP A 572 15.47 -15.69 -3.62
C ASP A 572 16.82 -16.37 -3.37
N GLU A 573 17.43 -16.86 -4.44
CA GLU A 573 18.70 -17.57 -4.37
C GLU A 573 19.86 -16.69 -3.85
N SER A 574 19.73 -15.37 -3.90
CA SER A 574 20.75 -14.46 -3.44
C SER A 574 20.94 -14.49 -1.91
N ILE A 575 19.88 -14.83 -1.17
CA ILE A 575 19.89 -14.95 0.31
C ILE A 575 20.15 -16.40 0.78
N ALA A 576 20.54 -17.31 -0.10
CA ALA A 576 20.69 -18.73 0.21
C ALA A 576 21.70 -19.03 1.34
N LEU A 577 22.67 -18.15 1.57
CA LEU A 577 23.70 -18.30 2.61
C LEU A 577 23.29 -17.79 3.99
N LEU A 578 22.16 -17.08 4.11
CA LEU A 578 21.70 -16.55 5.39
C LEU A 578 21.18 -17.67 6.29
N SER A 579 21.35 -17.53 7.60
CA SER A 579 20.79 -18.43 8.60
C SER A 579 19.27 -18.34 8.65
N ASP A 580 18.62 -19.34 9.23
CA ASP A 580 17.16 -19.34 9.44
C ASP A 580 16.70 -18.16 10.30
N ASP A 581 17.47 -17.84 11.34
CA ASP A 581 17.18 -16.72 12.23
C ASP A 581 17.23 -15.38 11.48
N THR A 582 18.26 -15.17 10.67
CA THR A 582 18.38 -13.94 9.87
C THR A 582 17.28 -13.82 8.81
N ILE A 583 16.91 -14.91 8.14
CA ILE A 583 15.78 -14.92 7.20
C ILE A 583 14.47 -14.55 7.93
N ASN A 584 14.20 -15.15 9.08
CA ASN A 584 13.01 -14.84 9.86
C ASN A 584 12.99 -13.39 10.35
N GLN A 585 14.13 -12.85 10.81
CA GLN A 585 14.26 -11.45 11.19
C GLN A 585 14.02 -10.51 10.01
N LEU A 586 14.60 -10.81 8.83
CA LEU A 586 14.39 -10.04 7.61
C LEU A 586 12.91 -9.99 7.22
N LEU A 587 12.25 -11.15 7.15
CA LEU A 587 10.84 -11.23 6.80
C LEU A 587 9.95 -10.54 7.84
N GLN A 588 10.27 -10.67 9.14
CA GLN A 588 9.53 -10.03 10.22
C GLN A 588 9.67 -8.50 10.19
N SER A 589 10.89 -7.99 9.93
CA SER A 589 11.16 -6.54 9.93
C SER A 589 10.37 -5.79 8.87
N VAL A 590 10.04 -6.47 7.77
CA VAL A 590 9.31 -5.88 6.64
C VAL A 590 7.80 -6.18 6.64
N MET A 591 7.31 -6.94 7.61
CA MET A 591 5.91 -7.43 7.61
C MET A 591 4.87 -6.31 7.54
N GLU A 592 5.05 -5.21 8.26
CA GLU A 592 4.12 -4.06 8.21
C GLU A 592 4.06 -3.39 6.83
N LEU A 593 5.15 -3.49 6.07
CA LEU A 593 5.29 -2.91 4.73
C LEU A 593 4.95 -3.92 3.63
N ALA A 594 4.90 -5.22 3.96
CA ALA A 594 4.79 -6.30 2.99
C ALA A 594 3.56 -6.14 2.07
N VAL A 595 3.78 -6.51 0.82
CA VAL A 595 2.75 -6.63 -0.21
C VAL A 595 2.89 -7.98 -0.91
N PRO A 596 1.82 -8.51 -1.48
CA PRO A 596 1.89 -9.75 -2.24
C PRO A 596 2.72 -9.57 -3.52
N ILE A 597 3.35 -10.66 -3.95
CA ILE A 597 4.06 -10.73 -5.23
C ILE A 597 3.36 -11.73 -6.16
N ILE A 598 3.59 -11.62 -7.46
CA ILE A 598 3.21 -12.66 -8.42
C ILE A 598 4.40 -13.59 -8.60
N THR A 599 4.23 -14.88 -8.28
CA THR A 599 5.26 -15.89 -8.45
C THR A 599 5.22 -16.53 -9.83
N GLY A 600 4.06 -16.47 -10.48
CA GLY A 600 3.85 -16.93 -11.84
C GLY A 600 2.38 -17.12 -12.18
N ALA A 601 2.11 -17.42 -13.44
CA ALA A 601 0.80 -17.86 -13.92
C ALA A 601 0.93 -18.94 -14.98
N GLN A 602 -0.03 -19.84 -15.04
CA GLN A 602 -0.06 -20.96 -15.99
C GLN A 602 -1.49 -21.25 -16.44
N THR A 603 -1.64 -21.54 -17.72
CA THR A 603 -2.89 -22.10 -18.26
C THR A 603 -2.96 -23.59 -17.95
N ILE A 604 -4.00 -24.02 -17.24
CA ILE A 604 -4.24 -25.43 -16.93
C ILE A 604 -5.43 -25.94 -17.77
N GLN A 605 -5.23 -27.08 -18.42
CA GLN A 605 -6.24 -27.71 -19.31
C GLN A 605 -6.67 -29.08 -18.75
N SER A 606 -7.96 -29.31 -18.74
CA SER A 606 -8.57 -30.60 -18.40
C SER A 606 -8.47 -31.63 -19.55
N VAL A 607 -8.82 -32.88 -19.27
CA VAL A 607 -8.81 -33.95 -20.27
C VAL A 607 -9.86 -33.77 -21.38
N ASP A 608 -10.93 -33.02 -21.11
CA ASP A 608 -11.99 -32.69 -22.08
C ASP A 608 -11.75 -31.33 -22.80
N GLY A 609 -10.57 -30.69 -22.58
CA GLY A 609 -10.14 -29.52 -23.31
C GLY A 609 -10.56 -28.17 -22.69
N LYS A 610 -11.26 -28.16 -21.56
CA LYS A 610 -11.53 -26.91 -20.82
C LYS A 610 -10.22 -26.27 -20.32
N LYS A 611 -10.15 -24.94 -20.29
CA LYS A 611 -8.95 -24.21 -19.88
C LYS A 611 -9.25 -23.13 -18.85
N VAL A 612 -8.30 -22.89 -17.96
CA VAL A 612 -8.32 -21.79 -16.99
C VAL A 612 -6.91 -21.26 -16.75
N ASN A 613 -6.75 -19.93 -16.69
CA ASN A 613 -5.50 -19.33 -16.25
C ASN A 613 -5.43 -19.29 -14.72
N THR A 614 -4.38 -19.83 -14.15
CA THR A 614 -4.16 -19.82 -12.70
C THR A 614 -2.99 -18.92 -12.35
N TYR A 615 -3.26 -17.86 -11.60
CA TYR A 615 -2.26 -16.89 -11.12
C TYR A 615 -1.87 -17.21 -9.68
N PHE A 616 -0.57 -17.25 -9.39
CA PHE A 616 -0.04 -17.59 -8.07
C PHE A 616 0.51 -16.33 -7.38
N ALA A 617 -0.10 -15.95 -6.27
CA ALA A 617 0.35 -14.87 -5.41
C ALA A 617 1.13 -15.42 -4.21
N GLY A 618 2.35 -14.91 -4.02
CA GLY A 618 3.23 -15.28 -2.91
C GLY A 618 3.20 -14.22 -1.79
N LEU A 619 3.08 -14.68 -0.56
CA LEU A 619 3.22 -13.87 0.65
C LEU A 619 4.55 -14.22 1.32
N LEU A 620 5.38 -13.22 1.59
CA LEU A 620 6.73 -13.42 2.08
C LEU A 620 6.74 -13.59 3.61
N PHE A 621 6.24 -14.71 4.09
CA PHE A 621 6.37 -15.18 5.47
C PHE A 621 6.42 -16.72 5.51
N THR A 622 6.98 -17.31 6.57
CA THR A 622 7.04 -18.76 6.75
C THR A 622 5.85 -19.28 7.57
N ALA A 623 5.57 -20.59 7.46
CA ALA A 623 4.54 -21.21 8.29
C ALA A 623 4.81 -21.06 9.79
N ASN A 624 6.09 -21.07 10.20
CA ASN A 624 6.50 -20.84 11.59
C ASN A 624 6.15 -19.43 12.08
N MET A 625 6.39 -18.41 11.26
CA MET A 625 6.00 -17.03 11.56
C MET A 625 4.48 -16.90 11.74
N ALA A 626 3.71 -17.47 10.81
CA ALA A 626 2.24 -17.47 10.86
C ALA A 626 1.71 -18.13 12.14
N ARG A 627 2.30 -19.29 12.50
CA ARG A 627 1.93 -20.01 13.71
C ARG A 627 2.24 -19.23 14.98
N LYS A 628 3.46 -18.66 15.10
CA LYS A 628 3.86 -17.84 16.25
C LYS A 628 2.86 -16.74 16.50
N MET A 629 2.46 -16.02 15.47
CA MET A 629 1.49 -14.95 15.58
C MET A 629 0.08 -15.40 15.93
N LEU A 630 -0.37 -16.56 15.44
CA LEU A 630 -1.67 -17.10 15.85
C LEU A 630 -1.69 -17.41 17.34
N ILE A 631 -0.55 -17.89 17.90
CA ILE A 631 -0.39 -18.13 19.34
C ILE A 631 -0.39 -16.81 20.12
N GLU A 632 0.34 -15.80 19.64
CA GLU A 632 0.47 -14.48 20.25
C GLU A 632 -0.74 -13.57 19.99
N GLN A 633 -1.72 -14.01 19.20
CA GLN A 633 -2.91 -13.27 18.80
C GLN A 633 -2.59 -11.94 18.06
N THR A 634 -1.49 -11.92 17.31
CA THR A 634 -1.00 -10.78 16.52
C THR A 634 -1.21 -10.97 15.02
N SER A 635 -2.27 -11.69 14.60
CA SER A 635 -2.52 -12.08 13.21
C SER A 635 -2.93 -10.93 12.26
N LYS A 636 -3.28 -9.76 12.79
CA LYS A 636 -3.85 -8.67 11.99
C LYS A 636 -3.00 -8.22 10.78
N PRO A 637 -1.66 -8.06 10.84
CA PRO A 637 -0.85 -7.71 9.67
C PRO A 637 -0.94 -8.73 8.54
N TYR A 638 -1.06 -10.01 8.86
CA TYR A 638 -1.14 -11.11 7.89
C TYR A 638 -2.54 -11.23 7.28
N GLU A 639 -3.62 -10.95 8.03
CA GLU A 639 -4.97 -10.80 7.50
C GLU A 639 -5.00 -9.68 6.44
N VAL A 640 -4.40 -8.51 6.76
CA VAL A 640 -4.29 -7.38 5.83
C VAL A 640 -3.48 -7.77 4.58
N LEU A 641 -2.41 -8.56 4.74
CA LEU A 641 -1.61 -9.01 3.61
C LEU A 641 -2.39 -9.98 2.71
N CYS A 642 -3.22 -10.85 3.28
CA CYS A 642 -4.15 -11.70 2.52
C CYS A 642 -5.17 -10.87 1.74
N ASP A 643 -5.79 -9.85 2.37
CA ASP A 643 -6.73 -8.94 1.69
C ASP A 643 -6.06 -8.22 0.52
N LYS A 644 -4.84 -7.70 0.71
CA LYS A 644 -4.05 -7.08 -0.38
C LYS A 644 -3.79 -8.07 -1.54
N ALA A 645 -3.56 -9.35 -1.25
CA ALA A 645 -3.34 -10.35 -2.30
C ALA A 645 -4.62 -10.66 -3.10
N ILE A 646 -5.75 -10.68 -2.42
CA ILE A 646 -7.07 -10.84 -3.06
C ILE A 646 -7.36 -9.64 -3.96
N ASP A 647 -7.15 -8.43 -3.45
CA ASP A 647 -7.36 -7.19 -4.22
C ASP A 647 -6.43 -7.15 -5.45
N MET A 648 -5.15 -7.50 -5.29
CA MET A 648 -4.20 -7.57 -6.40
C MET A 648 -4.64 -8.57 -7.47
N LEU A 649 -4.99 -9.80 -7.08
CA LEU A 649 -5.42 -10.85 -8.03
C LEU A 649 -6.71 -10.45 -8.76
N ASN A 650 -7.63 -9.77 -8.09
CA ASN A 650 -8.87 -9.29 -8.69
C ASN A 650 -8.64 -8.09 -9.61
N THR A 651 -7.93 -7.05 -9.15
CA THR A 651 -7.81 -5.78 -9.87
C THR A 651 -6.79 -5.82 -10.99
N GLU A 652 -5.61 -6.46 -10.78
CA GLU A 652 -4.55 -6.53 -11.78
C GLU A 652 -4.73 -7.68 -12.79
N PHE A 653 -5.35 -8.80 -12.35
CA PHE A 653 -5.45 -10.03 -13.15
C PHE A 653 -6.89 -10.49 -13.39
N SER A 654 -7.89 -9.74 -12.94
CA SER A 654 -9.31 -10.05 -13.12
C SER A 654 -9.71 -11.47 -12.66
N CYS A 655 -9.06 -11.99 -11.60
CA CYS A 655 -9.39 -13.28 -11.04
C CYS A 655 -10.79 -13.26 -10.39
N LYS A 656 -11.65 -14.19 -10.77
CA LYS A 656 -13.05 -14.31 -10.29
C LYS A 656 -13.18 -15.18 -9.05
N LEU A 657 -12.27 -16.13 -8.88
CA LEU A 657 -12.19 -17.05 -7.76
C LEU A 657 -10.76 -17.08 -7.24
N ILE A 658 -10.58 -17.08 -5.90
CA ILE A 658 -9.25 -17.13 -5.28
C ILE A 658 -9.20 -18.25 -4.26
N GLY A 659 -8.19 -19.10 -4.40
CA GLY A 659 -7.85 -20.18 -3.48
C GLY A 659 -6.91 -19.70 -2.37
N LEU A 660 -7.15 -20.17 -1.15
CA LEU A 660 -6.34 -19.89 0.04
C LEU A 660 -5.54 -21.13 0.43
N GLY A 661 -4.20 -21.06 0.25
CA GLY A 661 -3.31 -22.17 0.57
C GLY A 661 -2.78 -22.11 2.01
N GLN A 662 -2.55 -23.29 2.62
CA GLN A 662 -1.84 -23.43 3.89
C GLN A 662 -2.39 -22.55 5.02
N TYR A 663 -1.53 -21.78 5.72
CA TYR A 663 -1.93 -20.90 6.84
C TYR A 663 -2.79 -19.72 6.40
N THR A 664 -2.84 -19.35 5.12
CA THR A 664 -3.72 -18.25 4.67
C THR A 664 -5.19 -18.58 4.94
N SER A 665 -5.59 -19.86 4.81
CA SER A 665 -6.94 -20.31 5.18
C SER A 665 -7.21 -20.21 6.68
N VAL A 666 -6.21 -20.49 7.53
CA VAL A 666 -6.31 -20.42 9.01
C VAL A 666 -6.39 -18.98 9.46
N ILE A 667 -5.50 -18.13 8.97
CA ILE A 667 -5.41 -16.69 9.27
C ILE A 667 -6.73 -16.00 8.94
N THR A 668 -7.32 -16.33 7.79
CA THR A 668 -8.59 -15.73 7.33
C THR A 668 -9.84 -16.44 7.90
N LYS A 669 -9.68 -17.34 8.89
CA LYS A 669 -10.77 -18.13 9.50
C LYS A 669 -11.62 -18.85 8.44
N ASN A 670 -10.95 -19.58 7.55
CA ASN A 670 -11.52 -20.23 6.38
C ASN A 670 -12.26 -19.26 5.44
N GLY A 671 -11.65 -18.12 5.16
CA GLY A 671 -12.16 -17.09 4.25
C GLY A 671 -13.11 -16.06 4.89
N LYS A 672 -13.58 -16.30 6.13
CA LYS A 672 -14.63 -15.47 6.76
C LYS A 672 -14.23 -14.02 7.07
N THR A 673 -12.95 -13.71 7.21
CA THR A 673 -12.47 -12.36 7.49
C THR A 673 -12.21 -11.53 6.24
N ILE A 674 -12.36 -12.13 5.05
CA ILE A 674 -12.15 -11.46 3.76
C ILE A 674 -13.32 -10.54 3.47
N THR A 675 -13.03 -9.32 3.07
CA THR A 675 -14.00 -8.24 2.91
C THR A 675 -14.32 -7.88 1.46
N ASN A 676 -13.54 -8.36 0.49
CA ASN A 676 -13.79 -8.07 -0.93
C ASN A 676 -15.05 -8.78 -1.43
N PRO A 677 -16.14 -8.06 -1.82
CA PRO A 677 -17.40 -8.65 -2.24
C PRO A 677 -17.42 -9.12 -3.71
N HIS A 678 -16.35 -8.82 -4.47
CA HIS A 678 -16.31 -9.04 -5.92
C HIS A 678 -15.62 -10.34 -6.32
N VAL A 679 -15.15 -11.14 -5.35
CA VAL A 679 -14.35 -12.33 -5.59
C VAL A 679 -14.90 -13.49 -4.79
N ALA A 680 -15.05 -14.66 -5.43
CA ALA A 680 -15.34 -15.90 -4.74
C ALA A 680 -14.09 -16.46 -4.08
N ILE A 681 -14.26 -17.12 -2.92
CA ILE A 681 -13.18 -17.69 -2.12
C ILE A 681 -13.35 -19.19 -1.93
N THR A 682 -12.24 -19.92 -2.05
CA THR A 682 -12.17 -21.32 -1.62
C THR A 682 -10.89 -21.59 -0.82
N THR A 683 -10.95 -22.48 0.17
CA THR A 683 -9.77 -22.91 0.95
C THR A 683 -9.13 -24.19 0.40
N GLY A 684 -9.73 -24.81 -0.59
CA GLY A 684 -9.25 -26.08 -1.13
C GLY A 684 -9.45 -27.32 -0.22
N ASN A 685 -10.06 -27.11 0.94
CA ASN A 685 -10.16 -28.15 1.97
C ASN A 685 -11.12 -29.29 1.57
N SER A 686 -12.13 -29.05 0.71
CA SER A 686 -13.06 -30.10 0.28
C SER A 686 -12.36 -31.13 -0.59
N PHE A 687 -11.57 -30.70 -1.58
CA PHE A 687 -10.83 -31.61 -2.43
C PHE A 687 -9.69 -32.31 -1.67
N THR A 688 -9.07 -31.59 -0.70
CA THR A 688 -8.07 -32.20 0.19
C THR A 688 -8.65 -33.38 0.98
N VAL A 689 -9.85 -33.22 1.53
CA VAL A 689 -10.55 -34.33 2.21
C VAL A 689 -10.92 -35.44 1.22
N GLY A 690 -11.46 -35.07 0.06
CA GLY A 690 -11.88 -36.01 -0.98
C GLY A 690 -10.75 -36.90 -1.45
N ILE A 691 -9.61 -36.31 -1.82
CA ILE A 691 -8.41 -37.04 -2.25
C ILE A 691 -7.85 -37.93 -1.13
N GLY A 692 -7.90 -37.45 0.13
CA GLY A 692 -7.45 -38.23 1.27
C GLY A 692 -8.31 -39.46 1.55
N VAL A 693 -9.62 -39.35 1.42
CA VAL A 693 -10.53 -40.52 1.53
C VAL A 693 -10.23 -41.53 0.41
N GLN A 694 -10.07 -41.08 -0.84
CA GLN A 694 -9.67 -41.95 -1.95
C GLN A 694 -8.32 -42.63 -1.70
N ALA A 695 -7.34 -41.90 -1.19
CA ALA A 695 -5.99 -42.40 -0.86
C ALA A 695 -6.04 -43.55 0.18
N VAL A 696 -6.75 -43.31 1.28
CA VAL A 696 -6.92 -44.31 2.33
C VAL A 696 -7.68 -45.54 1.82
N MET A 697 -8.78 -45.32 1.09
CA MET A 697 -9.60 -46.45 0.56
C MET A 697 -8.86 -47.29 -0.48
N SER A 698 -7.86 -46.74 -1.18
CA SER A 698 -7.03 -47.50 -2.13
C SER A 698 -6.07 -48.49 -1.45
N GLU A 699 -5.78 -48.30 -0.16
CA GLU A 699 -4.83 -49.12 0.61
C GLU A 699 -5.55 -50.14 1.55
N ILE A 700 -6.88 -50.07 1.60
CA ILE A 700 -7.71 -50.91 2.46
C ILE A 700 -8.32 -52.05 1.65
N ASP A 701 -8.28 -53.29 2.19
CA ASP A 701 -8.94 -54.42 1.58
C ASP A 701 -10.47 -54.36 1.80
N ASN A 702 -11.23 -54.12 0.73
CA ASN A 702 -12.66 -53.84 0.78
C ASN A 702 -13.51 -54.94 1.40
N GLU A 703 -13.11 -56.26 1.28
CA GLU A 703 -13.92 -57.39 1.77
C GLU A 703 -13.93 -57.48 3.31
N VAL A 704 -12.81 -57.20 3.98
CA VAL A 704 -12.68 -57.27 5.45
C VAL A 704 -13.45 -56.13 6.10
N PHE A 705 -13.37 -54.94 5.53
CA PHE A 705 -13.94 -53.70 6.12
C PHE A 705 -15.44 -53.52 5.89
N GLN A 706 -16.01 -54.18 4.86
CA GLN A 706 -17.46 -54.16 4.63
C GLN A 706 -18.23 -54.93 5.69
N LYS A 707 -17.60 -55.91 6.34
CA LYS A 707 -18.26 -56.82 7.30
C LYS A 707 -18.21 -56.29 8.73
N ASP A 708 -17.06 -55.84 9.21
CA ASP A 708 -16.84 -55.58 10.63
C ASP A 708 -16.69 -54.06 10.93
N GLY A 709 -16.42 -53.25 9.92
CA GLY A 709 -16.12 -51.82 10.02
C GLY A 709 -14.73 -51.57 10.65
N ILE A 710 -14.16 -50.40 10.38
CA ILE A 710 -12.83 -49.99 10.90
C ILE A 710 -12.92 -49.19 12.19
N THR A 711 -11.88 -49.29 13.02
CA THR A 711 -11.59 -48.32 14.09
C THR A 711 -10.74 -47.19 13.49
N LEU A 712 -11.28 -46.00 13.42
CA LEU A 712 -10.63 -44.82 12.86
C LEU A 712 -9.97 -43.98 13.95
N GLY A 713 -8.65 -43.81 13.88
CA GLY A 713 -7.91 -42.81 14.68
C GLY A 713 -7.88 -41.44 13.99
N VAL A 714 -8.13 -40.37 14.70
CA VAL A 714 -8.04 -39.00 14.14
C VAL A 714 -7.30 -38.06 15.09
N LEU A 715 -6.18 -37.56 14.61
CA LEU A 715 -5.39 -36.54 15.32
C LEU A 715 -5.67 -35.15 14.76
N GLY A 716 -5.85 -34.15 15.64
CA GLY A 716 -6.27 -32.80 15.31
C GLY A 716 -7.80 -32.62 15.31
N ALA A 717 -8.53 -33.46 16.05
CA ALA A 717 -9.99 -33.40 16.17
C ALA A 717 -10.48 -32.01 16.64
N GLY A 718 -11.62 -31.56 16.08
CA GLY A 718 -12.14 -30.21 16.27
C GLY A 718 -11.62 -29.19 15.24
N GLY A 719 -10.67 -29.58 14.40
CA GLY A 719 -10.28 -28.87 13.18
C GLY A 719 -11.31 -29.06 12.06
N ASN A 720 -11.39 -28.13 11.13
CA ASN A 720 -12.37 -28.16 10.02
C ASN A 720 -12.15 -29.38 9.11
N ILE A 721 -10.91 -29.70 8.78
CA ILE A 721 -10.51 -30.84 7.94
C ILE A 721 -10.76 -32.16 8.69
N SER A 722 -10.21 -32.33 9.90
CA SER A 722 -10.32 -33.56 10.70
C SER A 722 -11.76 -33.93 10.98
N SER A 723 -12.60 -32.97 11.36
CA SER A 723 -14.03 -33.16 11.61
C SER A 723 -14.78 -33.63 10.36
N THR A 724 -14.32 -33.17 9.19
CA THR A 724 -14.93 -33.57 7.92
C THR A 724 -14.47 -34.97 7.51
N TYR A 725 -13.19 -35.34 7.72
CA TYR A 725 -12.72 -36.72 7.53
C TYR A 725 -13.55 -37.72 8.33
N ILE A 726 -13.77 -37.44 9.62
CA ILE A 726 -14.60 -38.31 10.47
C ILE A 726 -15.97 -38.52 9.82
N LYS A 727 -16.63 -37.47 9.38
CA LYS A 727 -17.97 -37.58 8.73
C LYS A 727 -17.93 -38.35 7.42
N CYS A 728 -16.86 -38.24 6.62
CA CYS A 728 -16.70 -38.98 5.38
C CYS A 728 -16.39 -40.46 5.60
N PHE A 729 -15.76 -40.82 6.74
CA PHE A 729 -15.45 -42.21 7.08
C PHE A 729 -16.56 -42.94 7.86
N LEU A 730 -17.62 -42.27 8.31
CA LEU A 730 -18.74 -42.89 9.04
C LEU A 730 -19.35 -44.09 8.31
N PRO A 731 -19.45 -44.18 6.98
CA PRO A 731 -19.95 -45.36 6.27
C PRO A 731 -19.07 -46.59 6.42
N TYR A 732 -17.82 -46.41 6.85
CA TYR A 732 -16.80 -47.48 6.94
C TYR A 732 -16.40 -47.81 8.37
N CYS A 733 -16.79 -46.96 9.36
CA CYS A 733 -16.32 -47.05 10.75
C CYS A 733 -17.31 -47.73 11.68
N SER A 734 -16.82 -48.68 12.46
CA SER A 734 -17.54 -49.22 13.63
C SER A 734 -17.26 -48.40 14.90
N SER A 735 -16.04 -47.84 15.01
CA SER A 735 -15.64 -46.96 16.13
C SER A 735 -14.66 -45.85 15.67
N ILE A 736 -14.58 -44.78 16.46
CA ILE A 736 -13.73 -43.62 16.17
C ILE A 736 -13.03 -43.14 17.44
N LEU A 737 -11.71 -43.15 17.38
CA LEU A 737 -10.81 -42.62 18.42
C LEU A 737 -10.22 -41.30 17.95
N PHE A 738 -10.29 -40.27 18.77
CA PHE A 738 -9.79 -38.97 18.32
C PHE A 738 -9.13 -38.14 19.45
N LYS A 739 -8.13 -37.35 19.05
CA LYS A 739 -7.41 -36.42 19.94
C LYS A 739 -7.33 -35.05 19.29
N GLY A 740 -7.64 -34.03 20.08
CA GLY A 740 -7.42 -32.63 19.73
C GLY A 740 -6.12 -32.10 20.34
N SER A 741 -5.94 -30.78 20.31
CA SER A 741 -4.82 -30.14 20.98
C SER A 741 -4.95 -30.23 22.51
N ASP A 742 -3.84 -30.44 23.24
CA ASP A 742 -3.80 -30.51 24.71
C ASP A 742 -4.00 -29.14 25.39
N SER A 743 -4.04 -28.03 24.64
CA SER A 743 -4.37 -26.71 25.16
C SER A 743 -5.81 -26.65 25.70
N VAL A 744 -6.05 -25.76 26.66
CA VAL A 744 -7.39 -25.56 27.25
C VAL A 744 -8.44 -25.30 26.14
N GLN A 745 -8.12 -24.44 25.20
CA GLN A 745 -9.01 -24.15 24.06
C GLN A 745 -9.18 -25.36 23.13
N GLY A 746 -8.12 -26.16 22.93
CA GLY A 746 -8.17 -27.39 22.15
C GLY A 746 -9.09 -28.43 22.76
N LYS A 747 -9.00 -28.66 24.09
CA LYS A 747 -9.89 -29.57 24.84
C LYS A 747 -11.36 -29.14 24.72
N ILE A 748 -11.64 -27.85 24.90
CA ILE A 748 -13.01 -27.31 24.71
C ILE A 748 -13.54 -27.53 23.29
N LYS A 749 -12.71 -27.30 22.27
CA LYS A 749 -13.08 -27.55 20.87
C LYS A 749 -13.35 -29.02 20.60
N THR A 750 -12.55 -29.92 21.16
CA THR A 750 -12.70 -31.37 20.98
C THR A 750 -13.99 -31.87 21.67
N GLN A 751 -14.29 -31.42 22.87
CA GLN A 751 -15.55 -31.73 23.57
C GLN A 751 -16.78 -31.22 22.82
N ARG A 752 -16.69 -29.98 22.28
CA ARG A 752 -17.76 -29.43 21.44
C ARG A 752 -17.94 -30.26 20.18
N PHE A 753 -16.85 -30.64 19.53
CA PHE A 753 -16.88 -31.46 18.34
C PHE A 753 -17.51 -32.84 18.62
N MET A 754 -17.19 -33.47 19.74
CA MET A 754 -17.80 -34.76 20.16
C MET A 754 -19.34 -34.64 20.22
N ARG A 755 -19.86 -33.57 20.81
CA ARG A 755 -21.31 -33.30 20.82
C ARG A 755 -21.89 -33.14 19.43
N GLU A 756 -21.25 -32.35 18.60
CA GLU A 756 -21.69 -32.12 17.22
C GLU A 756 -21.64 -33.41 16.38
N LEU A 757 -20.65 -34.28 16.60
CA LEU A 757 -20.55 -35.60 15.94
C LEU A 757 -21.68 -36.53 16.35
N ILE A 758 -21.93 -36.66 17.66
CA ILE A 758 -23.02 -37.51 18.17
C ILE A 758 -24.38 -37.02 17.66
N ALA A 759 -24.63 -35.71 17.72
CA ALA A 759 -25.87 -35.15 17.16
C ALA A 759 -25.99 -35.41 15.66
N TYR A 760 -24.91 -35.36 14.89
CA TYR A 760 -24.90 -35.66 13.46
C TYR A 760 -25.18 -37.14 13.18
N VAL A 761 -24.55 -38.05 13.94
CA VAL A 761 -24.79 -39.50 13.81
C VAL A 761 -26.22 -39.88 14.20
N MET A 762 -26.76 -39.30 15.29
CA MET A 762 -28.17 -39.49 15.68
C MET A 762 -29.12 -39.05 14.59
N LYS A 763 -28.85 -37.93 13.92
CA LYS A 763 -29.65 -37.49 12.80
C LYS A 763 -29.63 -38.50 11.64
N LEU A 764 -28.44 -38.96 11.26
CA LEU A 764 -28.31 -39.98 10.22
C LEU A 764 -29.03 -41.28 10.59
N ALA A 765 -28.98 -41.70 11.86
CA ALA A 765 -29.68 -42.87 12.34
C ALA A 765 -31.21 -42.70 12.24
N ILE A 766 -31.75 -41.53 12.51
CA ILE A 766 -33.17 -41.21 12.35
C ILE A 766 -33.59 -41.24 10.84
N ASP A 767 -32.69 -40.79 9.97
CA ASP A 767 -32.86 -40.81 8.51
C ASP A 767 -32.55 -42.20 7.90
N ASN A 768 -32.84 -43.32 8.63
CA ASN A 768 -32.64 -44.71 8.27
C ASN A 768 -31.19 -45.21 8.18
N GLY A 769 -30.24 -44.46 8.79
CA GLY A 769 -28.83 -44.87 8.87
C GLY A 769 -28.06 -44.76 7.55
N GLU A 770 -28.61 -44.13 6.53
CA GLU A 770 -27.88 -43.87 5.30
C GLU A 770 -26.65 -43.00 5.60
N GLY A 771 -25.45 -43.48 5.24
CA GLY A 771 -24.19 -42.83 5.57
C GLY A 771 -23.53 -43.27 6.88
N LEU A 772 -24.05 -44.32 7.54
CA LEU A 772 -23.43 -45.00 8.67
C LEU A 772 -23.08 -46.45 8.33
N HIS A 773 -21.94 -46.94 8.88
CA HIS A 773 -21.66 -48.39 8.86
C HIS A 773 -22.71 -49.14 9.67
N GLN A 774 -23.09 -50.39 9.23
CA GLN A 774 -24.16 -51.17 9.83
C GLN A 774 -23.97 -51.42 11.34
N ASN A 775 -22.73 -51.72 11.77
CA ASN A 775 -22.43 -51.97 13.19
C ASN A 775 -22.60 -50.68 14.02
N LEU A 776 -22.14 -49.52 13.50
CA LEU A 776 -22.34 -48.24 14.16
C LEU A 776 -23.82 -47.86 14.23
N TYR A 777 -24.56 -48.05 13.16
CA TYR A 777 -26.01 -47.83 13.13
C TYR A 777 -26.73 -48.69 14.17
N ASN A 778 -26.48 -50.00 14.18
CA ASN A 778 -27.08 -50.93 15.13
C ASN A 778 -26.78 -50.56 16.60
N THR A 779 -25.54 -50.15 16.90
CA THR A 779 -25.15 -49.69 18.22
C THR A 779 -25.97 -48.45 18.64
N ILE A 780 -26.14 -47.47 17.76
CA ILE A 780 -26.87 -46.25 18.07
C ILE A 780 -28.38 -46.52 18.27
N ILE A 781 -29.02 -47.26 17.37
CA ILE A 781 -30.49 -47.53 17.43
C ILE A 781 -30.87 -48.41 18.61
N SER A 782 -29.92 -49.17 19.16
CA SER A 782 -30.13 -50.03 20.33
C SER A 782 -30.23 -49.27 21.65
N THR A 783 -29.87 -47.96 21.64
CA THR A 783 -29.86 -47.11 22.84
C THR A 783 -31.26 -46.61 23.20
N ASN A 784 -31.51 -46.46 24.52
CA ASN A 784 -32.72 -45.79 25.03
C ASN A 784 -32.71 -44.31 24.64
N LEU A 785 -31.54 -43.72 24.62
CA LEU A 785 -31.33 -42.32 24.17
C LEU A 785 -31.91 -42.09 22.75
N TYR A 786 -31.66 -43.00 21.81
CA TYR A 786 -32.22 -42.94 20.46
C TYR A 786 -33.73 -42.97 20.50
N GLN A 787 -34.33 -43.86 21.34
CA GLN A 787 -35.77 -43.96 21.51
C GLN A 787 -36.40 -42.68 22.12
N GLU A 788 -35.71 -42.06 23.09
CA GLU A 788 -36.18 -40.79 23.69
C GLU A 788 -36.19 -39.64 22.69
N ILE A 789 -35.18 -39.58 21.81
CA ILE A 789 -35.14 -38.59 20.72
C ILE A 789 -36.25 -38.80 19.69
N LEU A 790 -36.51 -40.05 19.30
CA LEU A 790 -37.62 -40.42 18.38
C LEU A 790 -39.01 -40.04 18.94
N LYS A 791 -39.19 -40.21 20.28
CA LYS A 791 -40.44 -39.84 20.97
C LYS A 791 -40.59 -38.35 21.23
N GLY A 792 -39.56 -37.55 20.90
CA GLY A 792 -39.55 -36.11 21.13
C GLY A 792 -39.30 -35.69 22.60
N ASN A 793 -38.94 -36.64 23.48
CA ASN A 793 -38.66 -36.38 24.87
C ASN A 793 -37.30 -35.70 25.11
N LEU A 794 -36.38 -35.78 24.13
CA LEU A 794 -35.05 -35.15 24.14
C LEU A 794 -34.77 -34.54 22.77
N GLN A 795 -34.16 -33.36 22.78
CA GLN A 795 -33.73 -32.73 21.56
C GLN A 795 -32.34 -33.21 21.12
N ILE A 796 -32.11 -33.35 19.80
CA ILE A 796 -30.81 -33.74 19.22
C ILE A 796 -29.66 -32.80 19.60
N ASN A 797 -29.93 -31.54 19.95
CA ASN A 797 -28.92 -30.56 20.36
C ASN A 797 -28.77 -30.41 21.86
N ASP A 798 -29.34 -31.32 22.66
CA ASP A 798 -29.22 -31.32 24.12
C ASP A 798 -27.76 -31.45 24.56
N TYR A 799 -27.32 -30.61 25.51
CA TYR A 799 -25.93 -30.57 25.97
C TYR A 799 -25.56 -31.84 26.80
N THR A 800 -26.54 -32.59 27.32
CA THR A 800 -26.32 -33.84 28.08
C THR A 800 -26.19 -35.07 27.19
N LEU A 801 -26.30 -34.93 25.88
CA LEU A 801 -26.32 -36.04 24.93
C LEU A 801 -25.09 -36.97 25.02
N VAL A 802 -23.91 -36.35 25.20
CA VAL A 802 -22.64 -37.10 25.34
C VAL A 802 -22.63 -37.92 26.63
N GLU A 803 -22.98 -37.28 27.77
CA GLU A 803 -23.00 -37.94 29.06
C GLU A 803 -23.96 -39.10 29.12
N LYS A 804 -25.17 -38.94 28.63
CA LYS A 804 -26.19 -40.00 28.56
C LYS A 804 -25.77 -41.18 27.68
N LEU A 805 -25.13 -40.88 26.53
CA LEU A 805 -24.66 -41.97 25.64
C LEU A 805 -23.49 -42.73 26.26
N VAL A 806 -22.59 -42.05 26.96
CA VAL A 806 -21.48 -42.67 27.70
C VAL A 806 -22.01 -43.52 28.85
N GLU A 807 -23.00 -43.02 29.63
CA GLU A 807 -23.62 -43.81 30.73
C GLU A 807 -24.30 -45.06 30.19
N GLU A 808 -24.94 -45.01 29.04
CA GLU A 808 -25.68 -46.13 28.47
C GLU A 808 -24.78 -47.20 27.82
N LEU A 809 -23.77 -46.76 27.06
CA LEU A 809 -22.91 -47.66 26.26
C LEU A 809 -21.62 -48.09 27.01
N GLY A 810 -21.15 -47.29 27.99
CA GLY A 810 -19.94 -47.57 28.76
C GLY A 810 -18.72 -47.87 27.89
N GLU A 811 -18.12 -49.07 28.05
CA GLU A 811 -16.95 -49.48 27.28
C GLU A 811 -17.25 -49.69 25.77
N ASN A 812 -18.52 -49.87 25.42
CA ASN A 812 -18.97 -50.06 24.01
C ASN A 812 -19.24 -48.72 23.30
N MET A 813 -18.88 -47.61 23.92
CA MET A 813 -18.99 -46.30 23.31
C MET A 813 -18.19 -46.21 22.02
N PRO A 814 -18.82 -45.94 20.84
CA PRO A 814 -18.13 -45.93 19.55
C PRO A 814 -17.28 -44.70 19.31
N PHE A 815 -17.43 -43.67 20.17
CA PHE A 815 -16.71 -42.41 20.08
C PHE A 815 -15.89 -42.18 21.33
N LYS A 816 -14.54 -42.25 21.26
CA LYS A 816 -13.67 -42.15 22.40
C LYS A 816 -12.59 -41.09 22.18
N MET A 817 -12.28 -40.27 23.19
CA MET A 817 -11.09 -39.45 23.17
C MET A 817 -9.87 -40.31 23.53
N LEU A 818 -8.78 -40.14 22.77
CA LEU A 818 -7.51 -40.80 23.04
C LEU A 818 -6.85 -40.14 24.25
N ASP A 819 -6.49 -40.96 25.22
CA ASP A 819 -5.72 -40.55 26.42
C ASP A 819 -4.22 -40.56 26.10
N ASP A 820 -3.75 -41.59 25.38
CA ASP A 820 -2.37 -41.77 24.99
C ASP A 820 -2.26 -42.00 23.45
N LEU A 821 -1.09 -41.78 22.87
CA LEU A 821 -0.80 -42.09 21.45
C LEU A 821 -0.70 -43.61 21.23
N PHE A 822 -0.35 -44.39 22.23
CA PHE A 822 -0.38 -45.88 22.14
C PHE A 822 -1.77 -46.45 21.92
N ASP A 823 -2.83 -45.72 22.21
CA ASP A 823 -4.21 -46.14 21.88
C ASP A 823 -4.44 -46.26 20.36
N LEU A 824 -3.59 -45.61 19.54
CA LEU A 824 -3.64 -45.74 18.10
C LEU A 824 -3.30 -47.14 17.61
N GLN A 825 -2.73 -48.03 18.42
CA GLN A 825 -2.54 -49.45 18.12
C GLN A 825 -3.88 -50.18 17.93
N GLN A 826 -4.99 -49.61 18.41
CA GLN A 826 -6.34 -50.17 18.22
C GLN A 826 -6.96 -49.74 16.87
N CYS A 827 -6.29 -48.84 16.12
CA CYS A 827 -6.83 -48.23 14.90
C CYS A 827 -6.24 -48.94 13.65
N GLU A 828 -7.10 -49.40 12.76
CA GLU A 828 -6.71 -49.89 11.45
C GLU A 828 -6.30 -48.72 10.52
N VAL A 829 -6.94 -47.55 10.70
CA VAL A 829 -6.67 -46.35 9.95
C VAL A 829 -6.48 -45.19 10.89
N THR A 830 -5.42 -44.38 10.68
CA THR A 830 -5.22 -43.16 11.40
C THR A 830 -5.07 -41.97 10.45
N VAL A 831 -5.90 -40.95 10.61
CA VAL A 831 -5.79 -39.66 9.89
C VAL A 831 -5.13 -38.64 10.78
N VAL A 832 -4.05 -38.02 10.28
CA VAL A 832 -3.27 -37.00 10.99
C VAL A 832 -3.44 -35.66 10.29
N ALA A 833 -4.09 -34.72 10.97
CA ALA A 833 -4.37 -33.39 10.42
C ALA A 833 -4.17 -32.33 11.54
N THR A 834 -2.94 -32.19 11.99
CA THR A 834 -2.58 -31.26 13.07
C THR A 834 -1.72 -30.11 12.59
N ASN A 835 -1.57 -29.08 13.40
CA ASN A 835 -0.68 -27.94 13.20
C ASN A 835 0.59 -28.06 14.06
N SER A 836 1.00 -29.30 14.42
CA SER A 836 2.25 -29.50 15.15
C SER A 836 3.46 -29.14 14.27
N PRO A 837 4.45 -28.40 14.81
CA PRO A 837 5.63 -28.03 14.02
C PRO A 837 6.69 -29.13 13.93
N LYS A 838 6.50 -30.22 14.66
CA LYS A 838 7.46 -31.32 14.76
C LYS A 838 6.76 -32.64 14.56
N ALA A 839 7.49 -33.57 14.00
CA ALA A 839 7.09 -34.99 14.00
C ALA A 839 7.04 -35.52 15.44
N PHE A 840 6.01 -36.28 15.75
CA PHE A 840 5.79 -36.89 17.07
C PHE A 840 5.17 -38.31 17.01
N LEU A 841 4.96 -38.80 15.80
CA LEU A 841 4.42 -40.15 15.55
C LEU A 841 5.56 -41.07 15.14
N TYR A 842 5.68 -42.20 15.89
CA TYR A 842 6.70 -43.23 15.73
C TYR A 842 6.10 -44.61 15.50
N PRO A 843 6.87 -45.59 14.99
CA PRO A 843 6.32 -46.93 14.68
C PRO A 843 5.67 -47.65 15.84
N GLU A 844 6.05 -47.37 17.08
CA GLU A 844 5.49 -47.98 18.28
C GLU A 844 4.06 -47.55 18.60
N HIS A 845 3.59 -46.44 18.04
CA HIS A 845 2.22 -45.96 18.25
C HIS A 845 1.18 -46.73 17.41
N PHE A 846 1.63 -47.56 16.47
CA PHE A 846 0.72 -48.19 15.49
C PHE A 846 0.84 -49.70 15.49
N ALA A 847 -0.29 -50.39 15.16
CA ALA A 847 -0.31 -51.83 14.92
C ALA A 847 0.31 -52.15 13.55
N THR A 848 0.78 -53.41 13.41
CA THR A 848 1.23 -53.96 12.12
C THR A 848 0.08 -53.96 11.12
N ASN A 849 0.34 -53.65 9.86
CA ASN A 849 -0.62 -53.54 8.76
C ASN A 849 -1.62 -52.38 8.88
N SER A 850 -1.46 -51.44 9.79
CA SER A 850 -2.28 -50.22 9.86
C SER A 850 -1.94 -49.23 8.72
N VAL A 851 -2.89 -48.34 8.41
CA VAL A 851 -2.75 -47.25 7.43
C VAL A 851 -2.69 -45.94 8.17
N VAL A 852 -1.64 -45.16 7.98
CA VAL A 852 -1.49 -43.82 8.53
C VAL A 852 -1.50 -42.79 7.39
N TYR A 853 -2.45 -41.87 7.41
CA TYR A 853 -2.59 -40.83 6.43
C TYR A 853 -2.25 -39.47 7.06
N ASP A 854 -1.11 -38.89 6.72
CA ASP A 854 -0.64 -37.60 7.26
C ASP A 854 -0.76 -36.51 6.21
N ILE A 855 -1.59 -35.50 6.52
CA ILE A 855 -1.76 -34.27 5.68
C ILE A 855 -1.19 -33.04 6.37
N SER A 856 -0.51 -33.19 7.48
CA SER A 856 0.06 -32.10 8.23
C SER A 856 1.22 -31.43 7.47
N VAL A 857 1.37 -30.13 7.61
CA VAL A 857 2.50 -29.38 7.07
C VAL A 857 3.07 -28.48 8.18
N PRO A 858 4.30 -28.80 8.67
CA PRO A 858 5.16 -29.94 8.32
C PRO A 858 4.56 -31.28 8.75
N LEU A 859 5.11 -32.39 8.22
CA LEU A 859 4.65 -33.74 8.55
C LEU A 859 4.78 -34.05 10.03
N ASN A 860 3.82 -34.81 10.56
CA ASN A 860 3.84 -35.25 11.96
C ASN A 860 4.34 -36.71 12.12
N CYS A 861 4.39 -37.48 11.05
CA CYS A 861 5.05 -38.78 11.02
C CYS A 861 6.56 -38.61 11.04
N SER A 862 7.27 -39.36 11.90
CA SER A 862 8.74 -39.39 11.91
C SER A 862 9.29 -40.13 10.71
N GLN A 863 10.55 -39.86 10.35
CA GLN A 863 11.23 -40.62 9.30
C GLN A 863 11.29 -42.12 9.61
N GLU A 864 11.48 -42.48 10.89
CA GLU A 864 11.44 -43.87 11.36
C GLU A 864 10.09 -44.54 11.07
N LEU A 865 8.99 -43.82 11.18
CA LEU A 865 7.66 -44.33 10.86
C LEU A 865 7.48 -44.48 9.35
N ILE A 866 8.00 -43.58 8.56
CA ILE A 866 7.91 -43.60 7.10
C ILE A 866 8.68 -44.81 6.53
N ASP A 867 9.88 -45.06 7.08
CA ASP A 867 10.80 -46.13 6.65
C ASP A 867 10.61 -47.44 7.44
N ASN A 868 9.49 -47.61 8.16
CA ASN A 868 9.27 -48.70 9.11
C ASN A 868 9.29 -50.10 8.53
N ASP A 869 9.71 -51.08 9.35
CA ASP A 869 9.73 -52.50 9.04
C ASP A 869 8.44 -53.27 9.45
N LYS A 870 7.51 -52.60 10.14
CA LYS A 870 6.29 -53.20 10.70
C LYS A 870 5.16 -53.32 9.69
N ASN A 871 5.41 -53.09 8.42
CA ASN A 871 4.38 -53.06 7.38
C ASN A 871 3.25 -52.07 7.65
N ILE A 872 3.57 -50.94 8.34
CA ILE A 872 2.64 -49.81 8.50
C ILE A 872 2.65 -49.01 7.19
N LYS A 873 1.51 -48.85 6.59
CA LYS A 873 1.38 -48.13 5.33
C LYS A 873 1.23 -46.61 5.61
N VAL A 874 2.30 -45.84 5.43
CA VAL A 874 2.25 -44.38 5.57
C VAL A 874 1.94 -43.73 4.23
N ILE A 875 0.88 -42.91 4.19
CA ILE A 875 0.45 -42.15 3.02
C ILE A 875 0.61 -40.69 3.37
N LEU A 876 1.45 -39.96 2.63
CA LEU A 876 1.58 -38.55 2.75
C LEU A 876 0.53 -37.89 1.86
N GLY A 877 -0.24 -36.94 2.43
CA GLY A 877 -1.51 -36.56 1.83
C GLY A 877 -1.52 -35.35 0.93
N GLY A 878 -2.61 -35.20 0.23
CA GLY A 878 -3.00 -33.99 -0.48
C GLY A 878 -2.35 -33.78 -1.85
N VAL A 879 -1.65 -34.76 -2.44
CA VAL A 879 -1.05 -34.64 -3.77
C VAL A 879 -1.96 -35.19 -4.85
N VAL A 880 -2.09 -34.42 -5.93
CA VAL A 880 -2.95 -34.69 -7.08
C VAL A 880 -2.11 -34.69 -8.35
N GLN A 881 -2.32 -35.70 -9.20
CA GLN A 881 -1.81 -35.72 -10.56
C GLN A 881 -2.70 -34.84 -11.45
N LEU A 882 -2.11 -33.77 -12.02
CA LEU A 882 -2.76 -32.93 -13.01
C LEU A 882 -2.82 -33.62 -14.39
N PRO A 883 -3.79 -33.29 -15.24
CA PRO A 883 -3.86 -33.76 -16.61
C PRO A 883 -2.63 -33.44 -17.46
N GLN A 884 -2.00 -32.32 -17.18
CA GLN A 884 -0.79 -31.83 -17.86
C GLN A 884 0.46 -32.18 -17.06
N ASN A 885 1.54 -32.55 -17.77
CA ASN A 885 2.82 -32.91 -17.13
C ASN A 885 3.81 -31.72 -17.07
N GLU A 886 3.35 -30.57 -16.55
CA GLU A 886 4.16 -29.37 -16.40
C GLU A 886 4.36 -29.04 -14.93
N LYS A 887 5.47 -28.35 -14.60
CA LYS A 887 5.73 -27.88 -13.24
C LYS A 887 5.00 -26.55 -13.01
N LEU A 888 4.32 -26.41 -11.85
CA LEU A 888 3.71 -25.14 -11.47
C LEU A 888 4.77 -24.03 -11.32
N PRO A 889 4.47 -22.80 -11.75
CA PRO A 889 5.46 -21.72 -11.85
C PRO A 889 5.70 -21.03 -10.50
N MET A 890 6.01 -21.81 -9.46
CA MET A 890 6.36 -21.34 -8.12
C MET A 890 7.75 -21.83 -7.75
N LYS A 891 8.66 -20.94 -7.43
CA LYS A 891 9.97 -21.30 -6.90
C LYS A 891 9.86 -21.94 -5.52
N GLY A 892 10.67 -22.92 -5.24
CA GLY A 892 10.61 -23.67 -3.99
C GLY A 892 9.36 -24.56 -3.83
N TYR A 893 8.56 -24.71 -4.90
CA TYR A 893 7.43 -25.63 -4.87
C TYR A 893 7.94 -27.08 -4.81
N PRO A 894 7.58 -27.85 -3.76
CA PRO A 894 8.24 -29.13 -3.47
C PRO A 894 7.83 -30.26 -4.42
N LEU A 895 6.68 -30.15 -5.11
CA LEU A 895 6.16 -31.21 -5.96
C LEU A 895 6.76 -31.16 -7.38
N GLY A 896 6.69 -32.29 -8.05
CA GLY A 896 7.24 -32.52 -9.39
C GLY A 896 6.38 -32.01 -10.54
N LYS A 897 6.75 -32.37 -11.77
CA LYS A 897 5.96 -32.07 -12.97
C LYS A 897 4.63 -32.79 -12.93
N GLY A 898 3.56 -32.06 -13.26
CA GLY A 898 2.21 -32.61 -13.29
C GLY A 898 1.63 -32.90 -11.90
N GLU A 899 2.25 -32.42 -10.84
CA GLU A 899 1.81 -32.62 -9.46
C GLU A 899 1.38 -31.29 -8.82
N ALA A 900 0.26 -31.31 -8.11
CA ALA A 900 -0.23 -30.18 -7.35
C ALA A 900 -0.81 -30.62 -6.00
N PHE A 901 -0.78 -29.73 -5.01
CA PHE A 901 -1.57 -29.94 -3.80
C PHE A 901 -3.07 -29.83 -4.10
N ALA A 902 -3.88 -30.61 -3.39
CA ALA A 902 -5.32 -30.68 -3.60
C ALA A 902 -6.01 -29.31 -3.43
N CYS A 903 -5.50 -28.44 -2.56
CA CYS A 903 -6.04 -27.08 -2.38
C CYS A 903 -5.87 -26.20 -3.65
N ILE A 904 -4.75 -26.32 -4.35
CA ILE A 904 -4.54 -25.65 -5.65
C ILE A 904 -5.48 -26.26 -6.69
N SER A 905 -5.55 -27.59 -6.70
CA SER A 905 -6.37 -28.35 -7.65
C SER A 905 -7.86 -28.02 -7.54
N GLU A 906 -8.40 -27.82 -6.32
CA GLU A 906 -9.78 -27.37 -6.12
C GLU A 906 -10.06 -26.03 -6.78
N THR A 907 -9.15 -25.06 -6.60
CA THR A 907 -9.29 -23.73 -7.22
C THR A 907 -9.32 -23.83 -8.75
N VAL A 908 -8.42 -24.65 -9.30
CA VAL A 908 -8.35 -24.90 -10.75
C VAL A 908 -9.64 -25.59 -11.26
N LEU A 909 -10.09 -26.63 -10.56
CA LEU A 909 -11.31 -27.38 -10.92
C LEU A 909 -12.56 -26.49 -10.94
N LEU A 910 -12.73 -25.66 -9.93
CA LEU A 910 -13.83 -24.70 -9.88
C LEU A 910 -13.74 -23.69 -11.03
N GLY A 911 -12.53 -23.24 -11.38
CA GLY A 911 -12.29 -22.38 -12.53
C GLY A 911 -12.62 -23.04 -13.88
N LEU A 912 -12.20 -24.31 -14.08
CA LEU A 912 -12.53 -25.11 -15.28
C LEU A 912 -14.05 -25.28 -15.45
N GLU A 913 -14.80 -25.44 -14.36
CA GLU A 913 -16.26 -25.55 -14.34
C GLU A 913 -16.98 -24.19 -14.25
N ARG A 914 -16.23 -23.06 -14.28
CA ARG A 914 -16.77 -21.68 -14.18
C ARG A 914 -17.66 -21.46 -12.97
N ARG A 915 -17.31 -22.10 -11.85
CA ARG A 915 -18.00 -21.95 -10.56
C ARG A 915 -17.34 -20.84 -9.75
N TYR A 916 -17.93 -19.65 -9.78
CA TYR A 916 -17.42 -18.43 -9.15
C TYR A 916 -18.27 -18.02 -7.94
N ASP A 917 -18.62 -18.99 -7.12
CA ASP A 917 -19.25 -18.86 -5.81
C ASP A 917 -18.32 -19.40 -4.71
N ASN A 918 -18.50 -18.93 -3.46
CA ASN A 918 -17.73 -19.46 -2.33
C ASN A 918 -17.97 -20.94 -2.17
N PHE A 919 -16.90 -21.75 -2.24
CA PHE A 919 -17.04 -23.22 -2.23
C PHE A 919 -16.58 -23.81 -0.90
N SER A 920 -15.30 -24.08 -0.68
CA SER A 920 -14.74 -24.50 0.62
C SER A 920 -14.59 -23.25 1.52
N PHE A 921 -15.71 -22.74 2.02
CA PHE A 921 -15.79 -21.49 2.79
C PHE A 921 -16.41 -21.74 4.16
N GLY A 922 -15.73 -21.37 5.24
CA GLY A 922 -16.20 -21.61 6.59
C GLY A 922 -16.18 -23.10 7.00
N HIS A 923 -17.35 -23.71 7.24
CA HIS A 923 -17.48 -25.12 7.60
C HIS A 923 -17.73 -25.99 6.37
N LEU A 924 -16.99 -27.10 6.25
CA LEU A 924 -17.14 -28.07 5.19
C LEU A 924 -18.36 -28.97 5.38
N ARG A 925 -18.89 -29.50 4.27
CA ARG A 925 -20.04 -30.40 4.23
C ARG A 925 -19.70 -31.66 3.40
N PRO A 926 -20.10 -32.87 3.80
CA PRO A 926 -19.83 -34.11 3.04
C PRO A 926 -20.28 -34.03 1.58
N ASN A 927 -21.42 -33.44 1.28
CA ASN A 927 -21.90 -33.28 -0.10
C ASN A 927 -20.95 -32.46 -0.98
N GLN A 928 -20.25 -31.44 -0.43
CA GLN A 928 -19.25 -30.69 -1.17
C GLN A 928 -18.05 -31.55 -1.54
N ILE A 929 -17.69 -32.52 -0.68
CA ILE A 929 -16.60 -33.46 -0.92
C ILE A 929 -16.91 -34.34 -2.10
N ASN A 930 -18.13 -34.91 -2.13
CA ASN A 930 -18.59 -35.77 -3.23
C ASN A 930 -18.66 -35.00 -4.55
N ASP A 931 -19.16 -33.77 -4.49
CA ASP A 931 -19.26 -32.88 -5.65
C ASP A 931 -17.88 -32.59 -6.27
N ILE A 932 -16.91 -32.16 -5.47
CA ILE A 932 -15.59 -31.78 -5.99
C ILE A 932 -14.80 -33.03 -6.45
N ASN A 933 -14.96 -34.16 -5.81
CA ASN A 933 -14.37 -35.45 -6.27
C ASN A 933 -14.86 -35.81 -7.67
N LYS A 934 -16.17 -35.74 -7.89
CA LYS A 934 -16.77 -36.00 -9.19
C LYS A 934 -16.27 -35.05 -10.27
N ILE A 935 -16.16 -33.75 -9.93
CA ILE A 935 -15.58 -32.74 -10.81
C ILE A 935 -14.12 -33.09 -11.11
N GLY A 936 -13.34 -33.49 -10.09
CA GLY A 936 -11.94 -33.87 -10.24
C GLY A 936 -11.75 -35.03 -11.20
N GLU A 937 -12.53 -36.10 -11.04
CA GLU A 937 -12.50 -37.28 -11.92
C GLU A 937 -12.86 -36.93 -13.36
N GLN A 938 -13.92 -36.14 -13.58
CA GLN A 938 -14.35 -35.67 -14.89
C GLN A 938 -13.30 -34.84 -15.62
N ASN A 939 -12.54 -34.04 -14.91
CA ASN A 939 -11.48 -33.20 -15.47
C ASN A 939 -10.11 -33.89 -15.53
N GLY A 940 -10.00 -35.14 -15.08
CA GLY A 940 -8.79 -35.95 -15.15
C GLY A 940 -7.78 -35.72 -14.03
N PHE A 941 -8.21 -35.13 -12.90
CA PHE A 941 -7.41 -34.98 -11.69
C PHE A 941 -7.52 -36.25 -10.85
N LYS A 942 -6.37 -36.84 -10.47
CA LYS A 942 -6.34 -38.14 -9.77
C LYS A 942 -5.44 -38.06 -8.54
N PHE A 943 -5.74 -38.83 -7.50
CA PHE A 943 -4.82 -39.04 -6.38
C PHE A 943 -3.48 -39.55 -6.88
N LYS A 944 -2.40 -39.04 -6.34
CA LYS A 944 -1.03 -39.51 -6.57
C LYS A 944 -0.33 -39.75 -5.24
N LYS A 945 0.26 -40.93 -5.05
CA LYS A 945 1.10 -41.23 -3.90
C LYS A 945 2.43 -40.46 -4.07
N PRO A 946 2.72 -39.44 -3.23
CA PRO A 946 3.94 -38.68 -3.38
C PRO A 946 5.19 -39.51 -3.03
N LYS A 947 6.33 -39.17 -3.63
CA LYS A 947 7.62 -39.70 -3.19
C LYS A 947 8.06 -38.97 -1.92
N VAL A 948 8.54 -39.71 -0.94
CA VAL A 948 8.95 -39.18 0.39
C VAL A 948 10.00 -38.09 0.27
N GLU A 949 10.96 -38.25 -0.64
CA GLU A 949 12.04 -37.29 -0.91
C GLU A 949 11.57 -35.91 -1.40
N GLN A 950 10.30 -35.77 -1.76
CA GLN A 950 9.74 -34.53 -2.33
C GLN A 950 9.03 -33.65 -1.28
N ILE A 951 8.77 -34.15 -0.07
CA ILE A 951 7.93 -33.47 0.93
C ILE A 951 8.75 -33.05 2.17
N PHE A 952 9.95 -33.59 2.35
CA PHE A 952 10.91 -33.21 3.40
C PHE A 952 11.91 -32.16 2.93
#